data_73d2d3bf737a8286d5c926b6c13cc4d5
#
_entry.id   73d2d3bf737a8286d5c926b6c13cc4d5
#
_cell.length_a   1.000
_cell.length_b   1.000
_cell.length_c   1.000
_cell.angle_alpha   90.00
_cell.angle_beta   90.00
_cell.angle_gamma   90.00
#
_symmetry.space_group_name_H-M   'P 1'
#
loop_
_entity.id
_entity.type
_entity.pdbx_description
1 polymer ?
#
loop_
_entity_poly.entity_id
_entity_poly.type
_entity_poly.pdbx_seq_one_letter_code
_entity_poly.pdbx_strand_id
1 'polypeptide(L)'
;MNLSPAIRGTREKAWALLIVLSLAATGLLLVASIMAWTNENSAVTARNAEYFTTTYAAEAATEKALSAIVQDDQNYGEGLVLTKCAASQYSSLIPTAGDSSYWTNYQFSGGSTANHVLVTCITTNTTNVLGPPYSGYVAVGSTYQIIANAQNLYSAYHITASVGQQILLGQIPIFQFAIFYNDTLEIDPGATMNITGMVHGNTNIYIDPSGMLTFYNDISATGTLNLTENPLDPTSRTTPTPASIYAFDGAHLADVIPLDLPVGTNTSGNTTNVGANVNAILQVPPPGESPTSPTGTNRLYNQADMIITVSNGNVITVTSGVSVDNAATVISNSSWASFISTNGSFVNMRDADNVVDPVDINVGALRQWSATNTVLRPLLSSLRGPTEADVQSVFVADERFMSNTVIVTNTSIVTNTLATNTTTYPGSGDYIPPVTTNTSVTTGSTYPAAGTYVPPILSTNTTSVTTTNLPTTNYVGTVSTNTTADTTSSYPTNGTYLGSVTTNTSLTTSSNHPNSGTYTGSITTNGSGSGKTYTYNAITGYTYNLDSSYTYNAISGYIYNGVTGYSYSAITGVVTNVSYTTNYTQYAEPGIVLTNGATLPSNGLSVVTPDPAYIVGNWNVTNNNGQGMTQTANVVDTLPSAIYADSVTILSPAWTPKTSTSQSGVNQVATPDTVNAAILTGIVPSNGTYYSGGVENFPRFQENWSGVNFYYNGSMVEMFTSQVANYPWPGTGTVYNPPNRNWAFDTNFNNPSQLPPLTPKVIYLNRARWASIPPGSTSF
;
A
#
# COMPACT_ATOMS: atom_id res chain seq x y z
N MET A 1 -26.54 -119.42 -13.18
CA MET A 1 -27.35 -118.41 -13.91
C MET A 1 -26.92 -117.02 -13.47
N ASN A 2 -26.38 -116.34 -14.41
CA ASN A 2 -25.80 -114.99 -14.23
C ASN A 2 -26.84 -113.94 -13.94
N LEU A 3 -26.68 -113.17 -12.88
CA LEU A 3 -27.37 -111.91 -12.67
C LEU A 3 -26.40 -110.79 -12.75
N SER A 4 -26.69 -109.94 -13.58
CA SER A 4 -26.09 -108.79 -14.28
C SER A 4 -25.48 -107.73 -13.36
N PRO A 5 -24.37 -107.15 -13.75
CA PRO A 5 -23.76 -105.97 -13.05
C PRO A 5 -24.33 -104.66 -13.64
N ALA A 6 -25.59 -104.31 -13.37
CA ALA A 6 -26.17 -103.14 -13.97
C ALA A 6 -26.56 -101.99 -12.97
N ILE A 7 -26.16 -102.12 -11.72
CA ILE A 7 -26.57 -101.11 -10.71
C ILE A 7 -25.41 -100.21 -10.16
N ARG A 8 -24.12 -100.58 -10.51
CA ARG A 8 -23.00 -99.77 -9.99
C ARG A 8 -22.73 -98.48 -10.71
N GLY A 9 -23.05 -98.39 -12.02
CA GLY A 9 -22.73 -97.17 -12.81
C GLY A 9 -23.63 -96.00 -12.60
N THR A 10 -24.83 -96.13 -12.07
CA THR A 10 -25.76 -95.04 -11.83
C THR A 10 -25.51 -94.32 -10.49
N ARG A 11 -24.95 -95.04 -9.49
CA ARG A 11 -24.62 -94.37 -8.21
C ARG A 11 -23.39 -93.49 -8.31
N GLU A 12 -22.39 -93.88 -9.05
CA GLU A 12 -21.19 -93.02 -9.25
C GLU A 12 -21.49 -91.77 -10.05
N LYS A 13 -22.35 -91.86 -11.05
CA LYS A 13 -22.80 -90.65 -11.83
C LYS A 13 -23.66 -89.72 -11.00
N ALA A 14 -24.47 -90.25 -10.09
CA ALA A 14 -25.28 -89.42 -9.19
C ALA A 14 -24.42 -88.71 -8.13
N TRP A 15 -23.38 -89.37 -7.62
CA TRP A 15 -22.44 -88.72 -6.69
C TRP A 15 -21.60 -87.61 -7.40
N ALA A 16 -21.13 -87.87 -8.60
CA ALA A 16 -20.39 -86.88 -9.39
C ALA A 16 -21.27 -85.64 -9.69
N LEU A 17 -22.57 -85.88 -10.03
CA LEU A 17 -23.53 -84.73 -10.24
C LEU A 17 -23.75 -83.95 -8.95
N LEU A 18 -23.86 -84.63 -7.79
CA LEU A 18 -24.06 -83.98 -6.50
C LEU A 18 -22.82 -83.14 -6.09
N ILE A 19 -21.62 -83.65 -6.34
CA ILE A 19 -20.36 -82.90 -6.11
C ILE A 19 -20.28 -81.72 -7.02
N VAL A 20 -20.58 -81.83 -8.32
CA VAL A 20 -20.57 -80.74 -9.26
C VAL A 20 -21.64 -79.69 -8.88
N LEU A 21 -22.83 -80.13 -8.46
CA LEU A 21 -23.88 -79.21 -8.05
C LEU A 21 -23.53 -78.50 -6.76
N SER A 22 -22.92 -79.19 -5.80
CA SER A 22 -22.42 -78.54 -4.55
C SER A 22 -21.30 -77.58 -4.79
N LEU A 23 -20.33 -77.93 -5.65
CA LEU A 23 -19.28 -77.02 -6.06
C LEU A 23 -19.80 -75.79 -6.84
N ALA A 24 -20.76 -76.01 -7.72
CA ALA A 24 -21.44 -74.92 -8.43
C ALA A 24 -22.20 -74.02 -7.46
N ALA A 25 -22.94 -74.62 -6.49
CA ALA A 25 -23.66 -73.84 -5.48
C ALA A 25 -22.71 -73.05 -4.56
N THR A 26 -21.63 -73.70 -4.11
CA THR A 26 -20.60 -72.99 -3.29
C THR A 26 -19.86 -71.90 -4.09
N GLY A 27 -19.58 -72.15 -5.38
CA GLY A 27 -19.04 -71.19 -6.29
C GLY A 27 -19.97 -69.96 -6.47
N LEU A 28 -21.28 -70.21 -6.68
CA LEU A 28 -22.27 -69.16 -6.80
C LEU A 28 -22.43 -68.35 -5.48
N LEU A 29 -22.36 -69.04 -4.33
CA LEU A 29 -22.41 -68.35 -3.02
C LEU A 29 -21.16 -67.50 -2.79
N LEU A 30 -19.98 -67.98 -3.19
CA LEU A 30 -18.73 -67.20 -3.13
C LEU A 30 -18.80 -65.97 -4.04
N VAL A 31 -19.25 -66.13 -5.29
CA VAL A 31 -19.42 -65.01 -6.21
C VAL A 31 -20.45 -64.01 -5.66
N ALA A 32 -21.58 -64.50 -5.17
CA ALA A 32 -22.58 -63.61 -4.55
C ALA A 32 -22.05 -62.88 -3.32
N SER A 33 -21.26 -63.55 -2.47
CA SER A 33 -20.59 -62.91 -1.31
C SER A 33 -19.53 -61.87 -1.73
N ILE A 34 -18.75 -62.18 -2.75
CA ILE A 34 -17.77 -61.22 -3.28
C ILE A 34 -18.47 -60.00 -3.91
N MET A 35 -19.55 -60.24 -4.67
CA MET A 35 -20.33 -59.15 -5.27
C MET A 35 -21.01 -58.30 -4.18
N ALA A 36 -21.57 -58.91 -3.13
CA ALA A 36 -22.13 -58.15 -2.00
C ALA A 36 -21.04 -57.34 -1.28
N TRP A 37 -19.90 -57.96 -0.99
CA TRP A 37 -18.78 -57.25 -0.36
C TRP A 37 -18.20 -56.13 -1.23
N THR A 38 -18.07 -56.34 -2.56
CA THR A 38 -17.63 -55.32 -3.49
C THR A 38 -18.62 -54.17 -3.57
N ASN A 39 -19.95 -54.46 -3.57
CA ASN A 39 -20.98 -53.45 -3.60
C ASN A 39 -21.02 -52.62 -2.31
N GLU A 40 -20.87 -53.28 -1.14
CA GLU A 40 -20.75 -52.59 0.15
C GLU A 40 -19.51 -51.67 0.20
N ASN A 41 -18.32 -52.19 -0.23
CA ASN A 41 -17.11 -51.41 -0.29
C ASN A 41 -17.24 -50.22 -1.27
N SER A 42 -17.87 -50.40 -2.41
CA SER A 42 -18.16 -49.33 -3.37
C SER A 42 -19.06 -48.27 -2.75
N ALA A 43 -20.08 -48.67 -2.03
CA ALA A 43 -20.98 -47.77 -1.33
C ALA A 43 -20.30 -46.99 -0.20
N VAL A 44 -19.43 -47.65 0.57
CA VAL A 44 -18.59 -46.99 1.60
C VAL A 44 -17.63 -45.99 0.96
N THR A 45 -16.97 -46.39 -0.13
CA THR A 45 -16.05 -45.49 -0.87
C THR A 45 -16.80 -44.24 -1.41
N ALA A 46 -17.98 -44.46 -2.00
CA ALA A 46 -18.81 -43.37 -2.51
C ALA A 46 -19.26 -42.41 -1.40
N ARG A 47 -19.67 -42.95 -0.25
CA ARG A 47 -20.02 -42.13 0.93
C ARG A 47 -18.84 -41.31 1.44
N ASN A 48 -17.67 -41.94 1.53
CA ASN A 48 -16.46 -41.26 1.98
C ASN A 48 -16.09 -40.12 0.99
N ALA A 49 -16.13 -40.41 -0.31
CA ALA A 49 -15.87 -39.39 -1.34
C ALA A 49 -16.85 -38.20 -1.23
N GLU A 50 -18.15 -38.50 -1.03
CA GLU A 50 -19.14 -37.46 -0.81
C GLU A 50 -18.90 -36.67 0.49
N TYR A 51 -18.55 -37.36 1.57
CA TYR A 51 -18.21 -36.70 2.83
C TYR A 51 -17.06 -35.70 2.64
N PHE A 52 -15.98 -36.08 1.98
CA PHE A 52 -14.85 -35.21 1.72
C PHE A 52 -15.24 -34.03 0.82
N THR A 53 -15.94 -34.27 -0.30
CA THR A 53 -16.35 -33.17 -1.18
C THR A 53 -17.30 -32.21 -0.50
N THR A 54 -18.19 -32.72 0.37
CA THR A 54 -19.11 -31.90 1.15
C THR A 54 -18.38 -31.12 2.26
N THR A 55 -17.33 -31.72 2.84
CA THR A 55 -16.47 -31.03 3.81
C THR A 55 -15.73 -29.87 3.14
N TYR A 56 -15.17 -30.07 1.94
CA TYR A 56 -14.54 -28.98 1.17
C TYR A 56 -15.54 -27.87 0.80
N ALA A 57 -16.81 -28.24 0.53
CA ALA A 57 -17.82 -27.23 0.30
C ALA A 57 -18.12 -26.41 1.56
N ALA A 58 -18.23 -27.06 2.73
CA ALA A 58 -18.38 -26.37 4.01
C ALA A 58 -17.19 -25.47 4.32
N GLU A 59 -15.97 -25.96 4.06
CA GLU A 59 -14.74 -25.17 4.20
C GLU A 59 -14.75 -23.95 3.29
N ALA A 60 -15.12 -24.09 2.00
CA ALA A 60 -15.22 -22.97 1.08
C ALA A 60 -16.20 -21.88 1.57
N ALA A 61 -17.26 -22.26 2.27
CA ALA A 61 -18.20 -21.31 2.86
C ALA A 61 -17.55 -20.56 4.04
N THR A 62 -16.77 -21.25 4.88
CA THR A 62 -16.04 -20.59 5.97
C THR A 62 -14.94 -19.67 5.44
N GLU A 63 -14.23 -20.08 4.38
CA GLU A 63 -13.17 -19.27 3.75
C GLU A 63 -13.71 -18.00 3.08
N LYS A 64 -14.90 -18.09 2.46
CA LYS A 64 -15.54 -16.90 1.88
C LYS A 64 -15.87 -15.84 2.94
N ALA A 65 -16.41 -16.26 4.08
CA ALA A 65 -16.68 -15.37 5.20
C ALA A 65 -15.39 -14.80 5.80
N LEU A 66 -14.36 -15.66 5.96
CA LEU A 66 -13.03 -15.24 6.45
C LEU A 66 -12.39 -14.22 5.53
N SER A 67 -12.42 -14.44 4.22
CA SER A 67 -11.87 -13.51 3.24
C SER A 67 -12.51 -12.12 3.34
N ALA A 68 -13.82 -12.05 3.52
CA ALA A 68 -14.52 -10.78 3.71
C ALA A 68 -14.16 -10.10 5.04
N ILE A 69 -14.00 -10.85 6.12
CA ILE A 69 -13.55 -10.34 7.41
C ILE A 69 -12.15 -9.71 7.29
N VAL A 70 -11.23 -10.44 6.66
CA VAL A 70 -9.85 -9.96 6.44
C VAL A 70 -9.82 -8.71 5.54
N GLN A 71 -10.62 -8.70 4.47
CA GLN A 71 -10.71 -7.55 3.58
C GLN A 71 -11.28 -6.31 4.28
N ASP A 72 -12.28 -6.47 5.12
CA ASP A 72 -12.85 -5.37 5.89
C ASP A 72 -11.86 -4.82 6.91
N ASP A 73 -11.08 -5.69 7.57
CA ASP A 73 -10.03 -5.27 8.50
C ASP A 73 -8.90 -4.54 7.79
N GLN A 74 -8.45 -5.04 6.64
CA GLN A 74 -7.41 -4.40 5.82
C GLN A 74 -7.82 -3.01 5.32
N ASN A 75 -9.10 -2.81 5.04
CA ASN A 75 -9.61 -1.55 4.49
C ASN A 75 -10.06 -0.55 5.55
N TYR A 76 -10.62 -1.01 6.66
CA TYR A 76 -11.32 -0.15 7.61
C TYR A 76 -10.98 -0.43 9.07
N GLY A 77 -10.11 -1.41 9.32
CA GLY A 77 -9.72 -1.83 10.66
C GLY A 77 -10.79 -2.66 11.37
N GLU A 78 -10.41 -3.19 12.54
CA GLU A 78 -11.20 -4.12 13.34
C GLU A 78 -12.56 -3.56 13.79
N GLY A 79 -12.68 -2.24 13.96
CA GLY A 79 -13.95 -1.61 14.38
C GLY A 79 -15.10 -1.85 13.41
N LEU A 80 -14.85 -1.86 12.10
CA LEU A 80 -15.86 -2.21 11.10
C LEU A 80 -16.21 -3.70 11.17
N VAL A 81 -15.20 -4.55 11.34
CA VAL A 81 -15.41 -6.02 11.43
C VAL A 81 -16.30 -6.35 12.62
N LEU A 82 -16.05 -5.78 13.79
CA LEU A 82 -16.87 -5.94 14.99
C LEU A 82 -18.33 -5.48 14.75
N THR A 83 -18.51 -4.32 14.11
CA THR A 83 -19.83 -3.78 13.79
C THR A 83 -20.60 -4.70 12.84
N LYS A 84 -19.96 -5.16 11.77
CA LYS A 84 -20.57 -6.09 10.80
C LYS A 84 -20.86 -7.46 11.41
N CYS A 85 -19.97 -7.94 12.28
CA CYS A 85 -20.18 -9.20 13.01
C CYS A 85 -21.40 -9.09 13.94
N ALA A 86 -21.50 -8.04 14.74
CA ALA A 86 -22.64 -7.78 15.62
C ALA A 86 -23.97 -7.66 14.84
N ALA A 87 -23.94 -7.07 13.66
CA ALA A 87 -25.07 -6.97 12.75
C ALA A 87 -25.32 -8.23 11.89
N SER A 88 -24.57 -9.31 12.11
CA SER A 88 -24.65 -10.59 11.35
C SER A 88 -24.48 -10.42 9.82
N GLN A 89 -23.77 -9.40 9.37
CA GLN A 89 -23.64 -9.12 7.94
C GLN A 89 -22.79 -10.16 7.20
N TYR A 90 -21.84 -10.81 7.88
CA TYR A 90 -21.04 -11.89 7.29
C TYR A 90 -21.81 -13.19 7.10
N SER A 91 -22.95 -13.33 7.76
CA SER A 91 -23.70 -14.59 7.80
C SER A 91 -24.31 -14.99 6.46
N SER A 92 -24.52 -14.04 5.55
CA SER A 92 -25.03 -14.31 4.20
C SER A 92 -23.93 -14.64 3.17
N LEU A 93 -22.66 -14.63 3.57
CA LEU A 93 -21.51 -14.82 2.69
C LEU A 93 -21.24 -16.31 2.45
N ILE A 94 -22.11 -16.96 1.72
CA ILE A 94 -21.95 -18.35 1.27
C ILE A 94 -21.51 -18.40 -0.20
N PRO A 95 -20.87 -19.48 -0.66
CA PRO A 95 -20.62 -19.70 -2.07
C PRO A 95 -21.94 -19.76 -2.86
N THR A 96 -21.98 -19.07 -4.00
CA THR A 96 -23.19 -18.90 -4.82
C THR A 96 -22.93 -19.22 -6.30
N ALA A 97 -23.99 -19.28 -7.11
CA ALA A 97 -23.87 -19.40 -8.55
C ALA A 97 -23.04 -18.26 -9.20
N GLY A 98 -22.97 -17.09 -8.55
CA GLY A 98 -22.15 -15.97 -9.00
C GLY A 98 -20.64 -16.23 -8.86
N ASP A 99 -20.22 -17.04 -7.89
CA ASP A 99 -18.82 -17.44 -7.72
C ASP A 99 -18.46 -18.57 -8.69
N SER A 100 -19.33 -19.57 -8.81
CA SER A 100 -19.24 -20.69 -9.78
C SER A 100 -20.55 -21.44 -9.85
N SER A 101 -20.92 -21.92 -11.03
CA SER A 101 -22.09 -22.82 -11.22
C SER A 101 -21.98 -24.13 -10.41
N TYR A 102 -20.77 -24.52 -10.03
CA TYR A 102 -20.52 -25.69 -9.16
C TYR A 102 -21.28 -25.61 -7.83
N TRP A 103 -21.39 -24.41 -7.25
CA TRP A 103 -21.99 -24.18 -5.94
C TRP A 103 -23.52 -24.37 -5.92
N THR A 104 -24.19 -24.38 -7.07
CA THR A 104 -25.62 -24.71 -7.17
C THR A 104 -25.95 -26.14 -6.73
N ASN A 105 -24.94 -27.00 -6.69
CA ASN A 105 -25.10 -28.38 -6.23
C ASN A 105 -25.17 -28.53 -4.71
N TYR A 106 -24.89 -27.46 -3.97
CA TYR A 106 -24.80 -27.50 -2.52
C TYR A 106 -25.83 -26.57 -1.85
N GLN A 107 -26.33 -27.04 -0.74
CA GLN A 107 -27.04 -26.20 0.22
C GLN A 107 -26.10 -25.91 1.39
N PHE A 108 -26.04 -24.65 1.80
CA PHE A 108 -25.26 -24.21 2.95
C PHE A 108 -26.16 -23.84 4.11
N SER A 109 -25.69 -24.05 5.36
CA SER A 109 -26.38 -23.56 6.55
C SER A 109 -25.39 -23.22 7.67
N GLY A 110 -25.78 -22.26 8.51
CA GLY A 110 -25.07 -21.89 9.74
C GLY A 110 -25.93 -22.31 10.95
N GLY A 111 -25.48 -23.31 11.72
CA GLY A 111 -26.34 -23.92 12.71
C GLY A 111 -27.61 -24.52 12.06
N SER A 112 -28.78 -24.03 12.44
CA SER A 112 -30.08 -24.43 11.85
C SER A 112 -30.61 -23.49 10.75
N THR A 113 -29.88 -22.39 10.45
CA THR A 113 -30.37 -21.38 9.49
C THR A 113 -29.85 -21.70 8.08
N ALA A 114 -30.77 -21.86 7.13
CA ALA A 114 -30.45 -22.14 5.74
C ALA A 114 -29.87 -20.90 5.03
N ASN A 115 -29.01 -21.13 4.01
CA ASN A 115 -28.32 -20.11 3.25
C ASN A 115 -27.49 -19.16 4.14
N HIS A 116 -26.81 -19.73 5.12
CA HIS A 116 -26.16 -18.98 6.19
C HIS A 116 -24.81 -19.60 6.54
N VAL A 117 -23.86 -18.75 6.98
CA VAL A 117 -22.66 -19.13 7.72
C VAL A 117 -22.80 -18.51 9.12
N LEU A 118 -22.52 -19.26 10.14
CA LEU A 118 -22.53 -18.72 11.50
C LEU A 118 -21.17 -18.08 11.79
N VAL A 119 -21.15 -16.75 11.90
CA VAL A 119 -19.99 -15.98 12.32
C VAL A 119 -20.27 -15.40 13.69
N THR A 120 -19.42 -15.71 14.65
CA THR A 120 -19.55 -15.26 16.05
C THR A 120 -18.24 -14.66 16.52
N CYS A 121 -18.28 -13.47 17.10
CA CYS A 121 -17.15 -12.91 17.81
C CYS A 121 -17.11 -13.49 19.23
N ILE A 122 -16.05 -14.23 19.57
CA ILE A 122 -15.89 -14.91 20.86
C ILE A 122 -15.32 -13.96 21.91
N THR A 123 -14.27 -13.20 21.51
CA THR A 123 -13.63 -12.20 22.36
C THR A 123 -13.40 -10.94 21.55
N THR A 124 -13.45 -9.78 22.17
CA THR A 124 -13.28 -8.48 21.53
C THR A 124 -12.13 -7.71 22.18
N ASN A 125 -11.27 -7.12 21.39
CA ASN A 125 -10.19 -6.21 21.85
C ASN A 125 -9.37 -6.81 23.00
N THR A 126 -9.08 -8.11 22.94
CA THR A 126 -8.27 -8.78 23.95
C THR A 126 -6.79 -8.68 23.63
N THR A 127 -5.99 -8.48 24.68
CA THR A 127 -4.54 -8.54 24.56
C THR A 127 -4.09 -9.99 24.55
N ASN A 128 -3.40 -10.40 23.49
CA ASN A 128 -2.94 -11.76 23.28
C ASN A 128 -1.42 -11.77 23.16
N VAL A 129 -0.75 -12.61 23.92
CA VAL A 129 0.66 -12.91 23.72
C VAL A 129 0.74 -13.98 22.63
N LEU A 130 1.49 -13.68 21.58
CA LEU A 130 1.56 -14.53 20.39
C LEU A 130 2.55 -15.69 20.60
N GLY A 131 2.30 -16.80 19.90
CA GLY A 131 3.21 -17.90 19.69
C GLY A 131 4.02 -17.74 18.39
N PRO A 132 4.83 -18.76 18.02
CA PRO A 132 5.62 -18.70 16.79
C PRO A 132 4.74 -18.39 15.56
N PRO A 133 5.26 -17.63 14.57
CA PRO A 133 6.63 -17.10 14.45
C PRO A 133 6.91 -15.82 15.24
N TYR A 134 5.92 -15.26 15.93
CA TYR A 134 6.00 -13.98 16.64
C TYR A 134 5.93 -14.16 18.17
N SER A 135 6.66 -15.16 18.69
CA SER A 135 6.63 -15.50 20.11
C SER A 135 7.02 -14.35 21.00
N GLY A 136 6.13 -14.03 21.97
CA GLY A 136 6.37 -12.96 22.93
C GLY A 136 5.85 -11.59 22.51
N TYR A 137 5.45 -11.37 21.27
CA TYR A 137 4.75 -10.16 20.87
C TYR A 137 3.35 -10.10 21.45
N VAL A 138 2.87 -8.90 21.60
CA VAL A 138 1.53 -8.63 22.11
C VAL A 138 0.67 -8.08 20.97
N ALA A 139 -0.36 -8.82 20.57
CA ALA A 139 -1.37 -8.34 19.66
C ALA A 139 -2.64 -7.97 20.42
N VAL A 140 -3.27 -6.88 20.02
CA VAL A 140 -4.63 -6.54 20.45
C VAL A 140 -5.58 -6.92 19.34
N GLY A 141 -6.58 -7.73 19.64
CA GLY A 141 -7.49 -8.20 18.61
C GLY A 141 -8.66 -9.01 19.13
N SER A 142 -9.45 -9.52 18.21
CA SER A 142 -10.66 -10.27 18.50
C SER A 142 -10.60 -11.68 17.92
N THR A 143 -11.22 -12.61 18.62
CA THR A 143 -11.31 -14.00 18.16
C THR A 143 -12.69 -14.24 17.56
N TYR A 144 -12.69 -14.71 16.32
CA TYR A 144 -13.90 -15.06 15.60
C TYR A 144 -14.00 -16.56 15.39
N GLN A 145 -15.22 -17.06 15.46
CA GLN A 145 -15.58 -18.43 15.11
C GLN A 145 -16.47 -18.41 13.89
N ILE A 146 -16.13 -19.20 12.90
CA ILE A 146 -16.88 -19.33 11.65
C ILE A 146 -17.29 -20.80 11.51
N ILE A 147 -18.57 -21.08 11.40
CA ILE A 147 -19.12 -22.43 11.24
C ILE A 147 -20.02 -22.47 10.02
N ALA A 148 -19.78 -23.44 9.15
CA ALA A 148 -20.64 -23.72 8.01
C ALA A 148 -20.94 -25.20 7.89
N ASN A 149 -22.16 -25.52 7.54
CA ASN A 149 -22.60 -26.83 7.08
C ASN A 149 -22.80 -26.78 5.57
N ALA A 150 -22.49 -27.87 4.88
CA ALA A 150 -22.82 -28.07 3.48
C ALA A 150 -23.51 -29.43 3.28
N GLN A 151 -24.39 -29.50 2.30
CA GLN A 151 -25.04 -30.73 1.86
C GLN A 151 -25.13 -30.72 0.34
N ASN A 152 -24.78 -31.83 -0.31
CA ASN A 152 -24.97 -32.00 -1.74
C ASN A 152 -26.43 -32.32 -2.02
N LEU A 153 -27.12 -31.47 -2.80
CA LEU A 153 -28.52 -31.58 -3.11
C LEU A 153 -28.86 -32.75 -4.05
N TYR A 154 -27.92 -33.19 -4.86
CA TYR A 154 -28.12 -34.21 -5.89
C TYR A 154 -27.55 -35.56 -5.50
N SER A 155 -27.02 -35.70 -4.31
CA SER A 155 -26.54 -36.98 -3.82
C SER A 155 -27.62 -37.83 -3.19
N ALA A 156 -27.57 -39.12 -3.46
CA ALA A 156 -28.50 -40.10 -2.84
C ALA A 156 -28.20 -40.33 -1.35
N TYR A 157 -27.05 -39.95 -0.86
CA TYR A 157 -26.63 -40.18 0.54
C TYR A 157 -27.03 -39.05 1.49
N HIS A 158 -27.31 -37.86 0.97
CA HIS A 158 -27.71 -36.66 1.74
C HIS A 158 -26.77 -36.37 2.91
N ILE A 159 -25.48 -36.58 2.71
CA ILE A 159 -24.47 -36.33 3.74
C ILE A 159 -24.36 -34.82 3.98
N THR A 160 -24.52 -34.43 5.24
CA THR A 160 -24.18 -33.08 5.69
C THR A 160 -22.84 -33.13 6.39
N ALA A 161 -21.87 -32.33 5.91
CA ALA A 161 -20.60 -32.08 6.57
C ALA A 161 -20.58 -30.69 7.18
N SER A 162 -19.86 -30.52 8.27
CA SER A 162 -19.75 -29.26 8.98
C SER A 162 -18.29 -28.97 9.29
N VAL A 163 -17.87 -27.74 9.06
CA VAL A 163 -16.53 -27.23 9.35
C VAL A 163 -16.65 -26.02 10.26
N GLY A 164 -15.82 -26.02 11.29
CA GLY A 164 -15.61 -24.87 12.16
C GLY A 164 -14.19 -24.35 12.06
N GLN A 165 -14.04 -23.05 11.94
CA GLN A 165 -12.76 -22.33 12.02
C GLN A 165 -12.79 -21.33 13.16
N GLN A 166 -11.70 -21.25 13.89
CA GLN A 166 -11.48 -20.21 14.87
C GLN A 166 -10.25 -19.41 14.47
N ILE A 167 -10.41 -18.11 14.35
CA ILE A 167 -9.36 -17.20 13.93
C ILE A 167 -9.17 -16.10 14.97
N LEU A 168 -7.92 -15.74 15.20
CA LEU A 168 -7.54 -14.52 15.88
C LEU A 168 -7.17 -13.50 14.81
N LEU A 169 -7.95 -12.44 14.72
CA LEU A 169 -7.63 -11.24 13.98
C LEU A 169 -7.10 -10.23 14.96
N GLY A 170 -5.85 -9.87 14.82
CA GLY A 170 -5.17 -9.01 15.77
C GLY A 170 -4.29 -7.99 15.07
N GLN A 171 -3.87 -7.02 15.83
CA GLN A 171 -2.98 -5.96 15.38
C GLN A 171 -1.76 -5.93 16.28
N ILE A 172 -0.58 -6.10 15.69
CA ILE A 172 0.71 -6.00 16.38
C ILE A 172 1.23 -4.56 16.25
N PRO A 173 1.45 -3.84 17.35
CA PRO A 173 2.13 -2.55 17.31
C PRO A 173 3.53 -2.69 16.71
N ILE A 174 3.82 -1.90 15.66
CA ILE A 174 5.04 -2.10 14.85
C ILE A 174 6.33 -1.82 15.64
N PHE A 175 6.28 -0.98 16.65
CA PHE A 175 7.44 -0.65 17.48
C PHE A 175 7.80 -1.73 18.52
N GLN A 176 7.07 -2.84 18.56
CA GLN A 176 7.53 -4.03 19.29
C GLN A 176 8.69 -4.73 18.59
N PHE A 177 8.91 -4.44 17.29
CA PHE A 177 10.10 -4.92 16.59
C PHE A 177 11.28 -3.96 16.85
N ALA A 178 12.46 -4.52 17.10
CA ALA A 178 13.67 -3.72 17.15
C ALA A 178 14.02 -3.16 15.76
N ILE A 179 13.84 -4.00 14.74
CA ILE A 179 14.02 -3.65 13.33
C ILE A 179 12.84 -4.25 12.55
N PHE A 180 12.14 -3.42 11.81
CA PHE A 180 11.09 -3.82 10.88
C PHE A 180 11.33 -3.17 9.52
N TYR A 181 11.35 -3.98 8.46
CA TYR A 181 11.51 -3.49 7.10
C TYR A 181 10.41 -3.99 6.20
N ASN A 182 9.76 -3.07 5.51
CA ASN A 182 8.77 -3.39 4.49
C ASN A 182 9.45 -3.73 3.15
N ASP A 183 10.56 -3.07 2.84
CA ASP A 183 11.43 -3.37 1.71
C ASP A 183 12.53 -4.38 2.10
N THR A 184 13.52 -4.58 1.23
CA THR A 184 14.64 -5.49 1.49
C THR A 184 15.52 -4.97 2.63
N LEU A 185 15.70 -5.78 3.66
CA LEU A 185 16.57 -5.47 4.78
C LEU A 185 18.00 -5.94 4.51
N GLU A 186 18.95 -5.01 4.61
CA GLU A 186 20.38 -5.26 4.54
C GLU A 186 21.02 -4.97 5.90
N ILE A 187 21.84 -5.91 6.41
CA ILE A 187 22.51 -5.80 7.72
C ILE A 187 23.99 -6.13 7.51
N ASP A 188 24.78 -5.11 7.28
CA ASP A 188 26.15 -5.25 6.81
C ASP A 188 27.16 -4.45 7.66
N PRO A 189 27.15 -4.58 9.00
CA PRO A 189 27.99 -3.76 9.84
C PRO A 189 29.49 -4.04 9.63
N GLY A 190 30.25 -2.98 9.45
CA GLY A 190 31.71 -3.06 9.39
C GLY A 190 32.37 -3.30 10.73
N ALA A 191 31.70 -3.00 11.84
CA ALA A 191 32.15 -3.20 13.22
C ALA A 191 31.26 -4.20 13.95
N THR A 192 31.70 -4.66 15.12
CA THR A 192 30.86 -5.51 15.98
C THR A 192 29.53 -4.82 16.30
N MET A 193 28.43 -5.53 16.07
CA MET A 193 27.07 -5.05 16.30
C MET A 193 26.25 -6.11 17.03
N ASN A 194 25.49 -5.63 18.03
CA ASN A 194 24.55 -6.46 18.78
C ASN A 194 23.15 -5.94 18.51
N ILE A 195 22.25 -6.83 18.08
CA ILE A 195 20.85 -6.54 17.85
C ILE A 195 20.04 -7.20 18.95
N THR A 196 19.47 -6.39 19.84
CA THR A 196 18.54 -6.81 20.88
C THR A 196 17.11 -6.52 20.40
N GLY A 197 16.19 -7.40 20.74
CA GLY A 197 14.81 -7.34 20.23
C GLY A 197 14.66 -8.03 18.88
N MET A 198 13.43 -8.24 18.48
CA MET A 198 13.09 -9.05 17.31
C MET A 198 13.24 -8.27 16.01
N VAL A 199 13.61 -8.98 14.94
CA VAL A 199 13.81 -8.43 13.60
C VAL A 199 12.82 -9.06 12.64
N HIS A 200 12.16 -8.22 11.82
CA HIS A 200 11.24 -8.68 10.78
C HIS A 200 11.49 -7.96 9.45
N GLY A 201 11.44 -8.71 8.36
CA GLY A 201 11.42 -8.17 6.99
C GLY A 201 10.23 -8.70 6.20
N ASN A 202 9.42 -7.81 5.64
CA ASN A 202 8.30 -8.17 4.75
C ASN A 202 8.75 -8.69 3.38
N THR A 203 10.06 -8.68 3.11
CA THR A 203 10.66 -9.23 1.89
C THR A 203 11.87 -10.09 2.25
N ASN A 204 12.96 -9.97 1.52
CA ASN A 204 14.20 -10.70 1.80
C ASN A 204 15.04 -9.96 2.84
N ILE A 205 15.79 -10.73 3.62
CA ILE A 205 16.83 -10.23 4.50
C ILE A 205 18.19 -10.72 4.01
N TYR A 206 19.15 -9.81 3.88
CA TYR A 206 20.54 -10.10 3.54
C TYR A 206 21.45 -9.70 4.68
N ILE A 207 22.37 -10.58 5.05
CA ILE A 207 23.27 -10.41 6.18
C ILE A 207 24.70 -10.69 5.71
N ASP A 208 25.54 -9.64 5.64
CA ASP A 208 26.93 -9.73 5.17
C ASP A 208 27.91 -8.90 6.04
N PRO A 209 27.98 -9.14 7.36
CA PRO A 209 28.78 -8.33 8.26
C PRO A 209 30.29 -8.56 8.06
N SER A 210 31.07 -7.48 8.14
CA SER A 210 32.55 -7.56 8.22
C SER A 210 33.04 -7.71 9.66
N GLY A 211 32.22 -7.31 10.66
CA GLY A 211 32.46 -7.49 12.09
C GLY A 211 31.53 -8.55 12.72
N MET A 212 31.74 -8.87 14.00
CA MET A 212 30.84 -9.79 14.70
C MET A 212 29.42 -9.18 14.81
N LEU A 213 28.42 -9.91 14.31
CA LEU A 213 27.00 -9.56 14.42
C LEU A 213 26.28 -10.62 15.27
N THR A 214 25.55 -10.18 16.31
CA THR A 214 24.81 -11.07 17.20
C THR A 214 23.35 -10.65 17.26
N PHE A 215 22.45 -11.60 16.97
CA PHE A 215 21.02 -11.46 17.18
C PHE A 215 20.63 -12.17 18.48
N TYR A 216 20.10 -11.44 19.45
CA TYR A 216 19.69 -11.98 20.75
C TYR A 216 18.24 -12.47 20.76
N ASN A 217 17.45 -12.12 19.76
CA ASN A 217 16.04 -12.50 19.62
C ASN A 217 15.76 -13.06 18.22
N ASP A 218 14.52 -13.44 17.98
CA ASP A 218 14.10 -14.02 16.71
C ASP A 218 14.29 -13.03 15.55
N ILE A 219 14.65 -13.60 14.41
CA ILE A 219 14.69 -12.92 13.11
C ILE A 219 13.77 -13.65 12.15
N SER A 220 12.93 -12.92 11.43
CA SER A 220 11.95 -13.48 10.50
C SER A 220 11.88 -12.70 9.20
N ALA A 221 11.73 -13.41 8.10
CA ALA A 221 11.57 -12.85 6.75
C ALA A 221 10.34 -13.46 6.07
N THR A 222 9.55 -12.63 5.40
CA THR A 222 8.47 -13.13 4.53
C THR A 222 9.03 -13.80 3.28
N GLY A 223 10.13 -13.29 2.76
CA GLY A 223 10.92 -13.94 1.71
C GLY A 223 12.02 -14.81 2.30
N THR A 224 13.21 -14.71 1.72
CA THR A 224 14.38 -15.49 2.12
C THR A 224 15.25 -14.75 3.13
N LEU A 225 15.87 -15.51 4.03
CA LEU A 225 16.93 -15.04 4.90
C LEU A 225 18.26 -15.53 4.33
N ASN A 226 19.06 -14.59 3.83
CA ASN A 226 20.30 -14.87 3.11
C ASN A 226 21.49 -14.40 3.95
N LEU A 227 22.46 -15.31 4.12
CA LEU A 227 23.73 -15.00 4.79
C LEU A 227 24.78 -14.62 3.75
N THR A 228 24.46 -13.66 2.91
CA THR A 228 25.24 -13.15 1.78
C THR A 228 24.87 -11.71 1.50
N GLU A 229 25.74 -11.03 0.77
CA GLU A 229 25.48 -9.69 0.20
C GLU A 229 24.22 -9.68 -0.66
N ASN A 230 23.49 -8.56 -0.63
CA ASN A 230 22.34 -8.34 -1.52
C ASN A 230 22.83 -8.26 -2.98
N PRO A 231 22.29 -9.05 -3.92
CA PRO A 231 22.67 -8.98 -5.34
C PRO A 231 22.47 -7.60 -5.98
N LEU A 232 21.68 -6.72 -5.37
CA LEU A 232 21.47 -5.34 -5.81
C LEU A 232 22.43 -4.34 -5.14
N ASP A 233 23.27 -4.78 -4.20
CA ASP A 233 24.38 -3.94 -3.70
C ASP A 233 25.53 -3.95 -4.72
N PRO A 234 25.91 -2.80 -5.29
CA PRO A 234 27.03 -2.73 -6.22
C PRO A 234 28.38 -2.74 -5.52
N THR A 235 28.41 -2.68 -4.19
CA THR A 235 29.64 -2.59 -3.40
C THR A 235 30.24 -3.96 -3.23
N SER A 236 31.32 -4.27 -3.95
CA SER A 236 32.02 -5.54 -3.76
C SER A 236 32.66 -5.62 -2.37
N ARG A 237 32.16 -6.51 -1.55
CA ARG A 237 32.70 -6.79 -0.22
C ARG A 237 33.46 -8.10 -0.20
N THR A 238 34.40 -8.23 0.72
CA THR A 238 35.04 -9.53 0.97
C THR A 238 34.00 -10.41 1.67
N THR A 239 33.62 -11.49 1.01
CA THR A 239 32.68 -12.47 1.56
C THR A 239 33.08 -12.86 2.99
N PRO A 240 32.20 -12.74 3.98
CA PRO A 240 32.51 -13.09 5.35
C PRO A 240 32.88 -14.56 5.47
N THR A 241 33.80 -14.90 6.36
CA THR A 241 34.11 -16.29 6.71
C THR A 241 32.97 -16.79 7.62
N PRO A 242 32.14 -17.74 7.17
CA PRO A 242 30.77 -17.86 7.62
C PRO A 242 30.51 -18.22 9.08
N ALA A 243 31.44 -18.81 9.79
CA ALA A 243 31.12 -19.43 11.08
C ALA A 243 31.51 -18.59 12.32
N SER A 244 32.19 -17.45 12.15
CA SER A 244 32.72 -16.66 13.26
C SER A 244 32.19 -15.23 13.32
N ILE A 245 31.40 -14.81 12.36
CA ILE A 245 31.03 -13.41 12.19
C ILE A 245 29.60 -13.11 12.63
N TYR A 246 28.71 -14.09 12.65
CA TYR A 246 27.35 -13.91 13.17
C TYR A 246 26.90 -15.02 14.11
N ALA A 247 26.04 -14.68 15.07
CA ALA A 247 25.43 -15.60 16.00
C ALA A 247 23.93 -15.31 16.13
N PHE A 248 23.13 -16.36 16.22
CA PHE A 248 21.70 -16.30 16.48
C PHE A 248 21.41 -16.99 17.81
N ASP A 249 20.97 -16.21 18.81
CA ASP A 249 20.48 -16.78 20.08
C ASP A 249 18.97 -17.12 19.99
N GLY A 250 18.24 -16.44 19.07
CA GLY A 250 16.83 -16.69 18.76
C GLY A 250 16.61 -17.57 17.53
N ALA A 251 15.35 -17.82 17.20
CA ALA A 251 14.96 -18.50 15.97
C ALA A 251 15.24 -17.60 14.74
N HIS A 252 15.56 -18.24 13.62
CA HIS A 252 15.70 -17.58 12.33
C HIS A 252 14.77 -18.26 11.33
N LEU A 253 13.76 -17.50 10.86
CA LEU A 253 12.62 -18.02 10.12
C LEU A 253 12.52 -17.32 8.76
N ALA A 254 12.24 -18.09 7.72
CA ALA A 254 11.91 -17.59 6.39
C ALA A 254 10.48 -18.03 6.02
N ASP A 255 9.95 -17.47 4.92
CA ASP A 255 8.62 -17.80 4.42
C ASP A 255 7.48 -17.57 5.44
N VAL A 256 7.64 -16.58 6.34
CA VAL A 256 6.55 -16.19 7.25
C VAL A 256 5.52 -15.30 6.54
N ILE A 257 4.33 -15.16 7.12
CA ILE A 257 3.28 -14.32 6.56
C ILE A 257 3.68 -12.84 6.68
N PRO A 258 3.47 -12.00 5.64
CA PRO A 258 3.76 -10.57 5.70
C PRO A 258 2.88 -9.87 6.75
N LEU A 259 3.42 -8.83 7.33
CA LEU A 259 2.75 -7.98 8.31
C LEU A 259 2.49 -6.61 7.68
N ASP A 260 1.27 -6.40 7.20
CA ASP A 260 0.87 -5.21 6.46
C ASP A 260 0.11 -4.21 7.34
N LEU A 261 0.26 -2.92 7.05
CA LEU A 261 -0.59 -1.88 7.64
C LEU A 261 -1.99 -1.90 6.98
N PRO A 262 -3.05 -1.63 7.74
CA PRO A 262 -4.42 -1.58 7.21
C PRO A 262 -4.71 -0.28 6.44
N VAL A 263 -3.89 0.05 5.44
CA VAL A 263 -4.02 1.28 4.62
C VAL A 263 -4.89 1.12 3.38
N GLY A 264 -5.55 -0.02 3.26
CA GLY A 264 -6.36 -0.40 2.10
C GLY A 264 -5.54 -1.13 1.03
N THR A 265 -6.15 -2.13 0.43
CA THR A 265 -5.58 -2.80 -0.74
C THR A 265 -5.79 -1.95 -1.98
N ASN A 266 -4.74 -1.73 -2.75
CA ASN A 266 -4.88 -1.14 -4.07
C ASN A 266 -5.71 -2.11 -4.95
N THR A 267 -6.87 -1.65 -5.43
CA THR A 267 -7.82 -2.46 -6.22
C THR A 267 -7.26 -2.99 -7.54
N SER A 268 -6.04 -2.66 -7.90
CA SER A 268 -5.37 -3.14 -9.12
C SER A 268 -4.57 -4.44 -8.96
N GLY A 269 -4.56 -5.06 -7.80
CA GLY A 269 -3.92 -6.37 -7.60
C GLY A 269 -2.40 -6.39 -7.81
N ASN A 270 -1.76 -5.23 -7.86
CA ASN A 270 -0.32 -5.12 -8.10
C ASN A 270 0.40 -4.92 -6.76
N THR A 271 1.00 -5.99 -6.26
CA THR A 271 1.76 -6.03 -5.00
C THR A 271 2.98 -5.10 -4.98
N THR A 272 3.38 -4.54 -6.12
CA THR A 272 4.52 -3.62 -6.25
C THR A 272 4.25 -2.18 -5.79
N ASN A 273 3.01 -1.84 -5.41
CA ASN A 273 2.64 -0.49 -4.97
C ASN A 273 2.32 -0.38 -3.47
N VAL A 274 2.61 -1.39 -2.69
CA VAL A 274 2.34 -1.37 -1.23
C VAL A 274 3.11 -0.22 -0.56
N GLY A 275 4.39 -0.02 -0.91
CA GLY A 275 5.20 1.06 -0.36
C GLY A 275 4.69 2.47 -0.67
N ALA A 276 4.13 2.70 -1.85
CA ALA A 276 3.57 4.01 -2.22
C ALA A 276 2.32 4.38 -1.42
N ASN A 277 1.51 3.37 -1.02
CA ASN A 277 0.32 3.60 -0.20
C ASN A 277 0.68 3.80 1.28
N VAL A 278 1.73 3.15 1.75
CA VAL A 278 2.18 3.28 3.15
C VAL A 278 2.71 4.67 3.45
N ASN A 279 3.45 5.28 2.53
CA ASN A 279 3.89 6.68 2.69
C ASN A 279 2.70 7.65 2.92
N ALA A 280 1.51 7.32 2.43
CA ALA A 280 0.32 8.15 2.62
C ALA A 280 -0.01 8.40 4.10
N ILE A 281 0.38 7.53 5.02
CA ILE A 281 0.13 7.74 6.46
C ILE A 281 0.81 9.00 7.00
N LEU A 282 1.94 9.42 6.40
CA LEU A 282 2.69 10.61 6.77
C LEU A 282 2.25 11.87 6.02
N GLN A 283 1.47 11.74 4.95
CA GLN A 283 1.11 12.86 4.07
C GLN A 283 -0.10 13.64 4.60
N VAL A 284 -0.13 14.93 4.29
CA VAL A 284 -1.34 15.74 4.45
C VAL A 284 -2.47 15.12 3.61
N PRO A 285 -3.69 15.00 4.15
CA PRO A 285 -4.81 14.47 3.38
C PRO A 285 -5.05 15.27 2.09
N PRO A 286 -5.19 14.61 0.94
CA PRO A 286 -5.56 15.32 -0.28
C PRO A 286 -6.97 15.90 -0.15
N PRO A 287 -7.27 17.03 -0.85
CA PRO A 287 -8.58 17.65 -0.81
C PRO A 287 -9.70 16.65 -1.14
N GLY A 288 -10.68 16.55 -0.24
CA GLY A 288 -11.84 15.67 -0.41
C GLY A 288 -11.67 14.24 0.13
N GLU A 289 -10.50 13.88 0.65
CA GLU A 289 -10.36 12.60 1.35
C GLU A 289 -11.14 12.61 2.67
N SER A 290 -11.94 11.57 2.88
CA SER A 290 -12.66 11.42 4.14
C SER A 290 -11.72 10.93 5.25
N PRO A 291 -11.71 11.51 6.45
CA PRO A 291 -10.98 10.97 7.60
C PRO A 291 -11.38 9.54 7.99
N THR A 292 -12.57 9.10 7.53
CA THR A 292 -13.10 7.74 7.78
C THR A 292 -12.87 6.78 6.61
N SER A 293 -12.17 7.21 5.56
CA SER A 293 -11.74 6.30 4.48
C SER A 293 -10.66 5.34 4.99
N PRO A 294 -10.38 4.22 4.31
CA PRO A 294 -9.32 3.28 4.70
C PRO A 294 -7.97 3.97 4.93
N THR A 295 -7.54 4.81 4.01
CA THR A 295 -6.31 5.58 4.16
C THR A 295 -6.46 6.70 5.20
N GLY A 296 -7.59 7.41 5.18
CA GLY A 296 -7.84 8.55 6.08
C GLY A 296 -7.79 8.19 7.57
N THR A 297 -8.30 7.01 7.95
CA THR A 297 -8.25 6.53 9.34
C THR A 297 -6.84 6.21 9.81
N ASN A 298 -5.93 5.88 8.88
CA ASN A 298 -4.54 5.54 9.18
C ASN A 298 -3.59 6.73 9.01
N ARG A 299 -4.04 7.86 8.44
CA ARG A 299 -3.21 9.06 8.37
C ARG A 299 -2.93 9.61 9.75
N LEU A 300 -1.66 9.75 10.07
CA LEU A 300 -1.22 10.29 11.36
C LEU A 300 -1.59 11.77 11.50
N TYR A 301 -1.79 12.48 10.38
CA TYR A 301 -2.39 13.81 10.33
C TYR A 301 -3.75 13.86 11.05
N ASN A 302 -4.62 12.91 10.77
CA ASN A 302 -5.97 12.87 11.35
C ASN A 302 -6.00 12.39 12.82
N GLN A 303 -4.88 11.88 13.32
CA GLN A 303 -4.76 11.33 14.67
C GLN A 303 -3.93 12.21 15.61
N ALA A 304 -3.17 13.18 15.07
CA ALA A 304 -2.29 14.03 15.84
C ALA A 304 -3.06 14.98 16.79
N ASP A 305 -2.50 15.29 17.93
CA ASP A 305 -3.07 16.28 18.86
C ASP A 305 -2.99 17.70 18.32
N MET A 306 -1.89 18.01 17.63
CA MET A 306 -1.61 19.32 17.07
C MET A 306 -1.06 19.17 15.66
N ILE A 307 -1.53 20.04 14.77
CA ILE A 307 -1.12 20.09 13.36
C ILE A 307 -0.47 21.45 13.10
N ILE A 308 0.72 21.42 12.55
CA ILE A 308 1.50 22.58 12.11
C ILE A 308 1.70 22.46 10.61
N THR A 309 1.25 23.46 9.85
CA THR A 309 1.53 23.54 8.41
C THR A 309 2.19 24.85 8.08
N VAL A 310 3.19 24.82 7.22
CA VAL A 310 3.89 26.02 6.74
C VAL A 310 3.71 26.09 5.24
N SER A 311 3.01 27.12 4.77
CA SER A 311 2.71 27.31 3.35
C SER A 311 3.56 28.43 2.74
N ASN A 312 3.44 28.62 1.44
CA ASN A 312 4.16 29.65 0.69
C ASN A 312 4.10 31.01 1.35
N GLY A 313 5.22 31.73 1.36
CA GLY A 313 5.37 33.01 2.05
C GLY A 313 5.61 32.88 3.56
N ASN A 314 6.02 31.72 4.03
CA ASN A 314 6.23 31.38 5.46
C ASN A 314 4.98 31.59 6.32
N VAL A 315 3.81 31.27 5.76
CA VAL A 315 2.55 31.34 6.51
C VAL A 315 2.42 30.09 7.37
N ILE A 316 2.59 30.26 8.68
CA ILE A 316 2.49 29.17 9.65
C ILE A 316 1.05 29.09 10.16
N THR A 317 0.44 27.94 10.03
CA THR A 317 -0.89 27.64 10.59
C THR A 317 -0.74 26.54 11.64
N VAL A 318 -1.26 26.77 12.81
CA VAL A 318 -1.30 25.80 13.90
C VAL A 318 -2.74 25.55 14.29
N THR A 319 -3.16 24.29 14.24
CA THR A 319 -4.52 23.88 14.58
C THR A 319 -4.50 22.73 15.59
N SER A 320 -5.58 22.59 16.35
CA SER A 320 -5.81 21.36 17.09
C SER A 320 -6.14 20.24 16.10
N GLY A 321 -5.51 19.09 16.22
CA GLY A 321 -5.91 17.89 15.51
C GLY A 321 -7.19 17.28 16.08
N VAL A 322 -7.54 17.68 17.30
CA VAL A 322 -8.78 17.31 17.98
C VAL A 322 -9.87 18.31 17.58
N SER A 323 -10.93 17.83 16.96
CA SER A 323 -12.07 18.67 16.59
C SER A 323 -13.14 18.70 17.68
N VAL A 324 -13.63 19.90 17.95
CA VAL A 324 -14.91 20.10 18.68
C VAL A 324 -15.96 20.46 17.64
N ASP A 325 -17.08 19.72 17.64
CA ASP A 325 -18.16 19.92 16.64
C ASP A 325 -17.69 19.83 15.17
N ASN A 326 -16.73 18.96 14.89
CA ASN A 326 -16.13 18.74 13.56
C ASN A 326 -15.37 19.95 12.98
N ALA A 327 -14.94 20.88 13.82
CA ALA A 327 -14.09 22.01 13.41
C ALA A 327 -12.78 22.03 14.20
N ALA A 328 -11.65 22.02 13.51
CA ALA A 328 -10.35 22.21 14.13
C ALA A 328 -10.21 23.62 14.69
N THR A 329 -9.65 23.76 15.89
CA THR A 329 -9.45 25.07 16.52
C THR A 329 -8.10 25.65 16.10
N VAL A 330 -8.09 26.83 15.51
CA VAL A 330 -6.86 27.57 15.15
C VAL A 330 -6.20 28.14 16.40
N ILE A 331 -4.90 27.90 16.54
CA ILE A 331 -4.07 28.37 17.64
C ILE A 331 -3.36 29.66 17.19
N SER A 332 -3.49 30.74 17.99
CA SER A 332 -2.97 32.06 17.60
C SER A 332 -1.45 32.12 17.57
N ASN A 333 -0.88 32.94 16.67
CA ASN A 333 0.56 33.15 16.51
C ASN A 333 1.24 33.55 17.84
N SER A 334 0.65 34.45 18.63
CA SER A 334 1.21 34.84 19.94
C SER A 334 1.38 33.67 20.91
N SER A 335 0.71 32.54 20.66
CA SER A 335 0.78 31.35 21.48
C SER A 335 1.92 30.41 21.03
N TRP A 336 2.11 30.18 19.73
CA TRP A 336 3.06 29.17 19.24
C TRP A 336 4.44 29.75 18.82
N ALA A 337 4.58 31.05 18.64
CA ALA A 337 5.82 31.69 18.18
C ALA A 337 7.03 31.43 19.10
N SER A 338 6.82 30.95 20.32
CA SER A 338 7.90 30.58 21.23
C SER A 338 8.60 29.27 20.86
N PHE A 339 7.97 28.40 20.10
CA PHE A 339 8.53 27.08 19.79
C PHE A 339 8.57 26.73 18.28
N ILE A 340 8.04 27.58 17.39
CA ILE A 340 8.11 27.39 15.93
C ILE A 340 8.89 28.53 15.30
N SER A 341 9.85 28.21 14.43
CA SER A 341 10.60 29.17 13.63
C SER A 341 10.82 28.64 12.19
N THR A 342 10.91 29.55 11.22
CA THR A 342 11.23 29.23 9.82
C THR A 342 12.40 30.05 9.30
N ASN A 343 13.26 30.54 10.20
CA ASN A 343 14.34 31.49 9.86
C ASN A 343 15.70 30.82 9.63
N GLY A 344 15.78 29.51 9.73
CA GLY A 344 17.00 28.76 9.52
C GLY A 344 17.25 28.42 8.05
N SER A 345 18.51 28.10 7.72
CA SER A 345 18.89 27.49 6.45
C SER A 345 20.22 26.76 6.64
N PHE A 346 20.36 25.59 6.02
CA PHE A 346 21.62 24.85 6.02
C PHE A 346 21.76 23.95 4.79
N VAL A 347 22.97 23.47 4.55
CA VAL A 347 23.28 22.54 3.46
C VAL A 347 23.17 21.11 3.96
N ASN A 348 22.30 20.32 3.36
CA ASN A 348 22.18 18.88 3.59
C ASN A 348 23.19 18.12 2.73
N MET A 349 24.34 17.80 3.32
CA MET A 349 25.40 17.08 2.61
C MET A 349 25.05 15.63 2.31
N ARG A 350 24.10 15.08 3.05
CA ARG A 350 23.67 13.69 2.86
C ARG A 350 22.79 13.54 1.62
N ASP A 351 22.09 14.59 1.23
CA ASP A 351 21.24 14.64 0.04
C ASP A 351 21.81 15.66 -0.98
N ALA A 352 22.95 15.32 -1.58
CA ALA A 352 23.58 16.01 -2.71
C ALA A 352 23.88 17.51 -2.48
N ASP A 353 24.18 17.92 -1.25
CA ASP A 353 24.43 19.32 -0.88
C ASP A 353 23.24 20.26 -1.14
N ASN A 354 22.02 19.74 -1.08
CA ASN A 354 20.82 20.56 -1.21
C ASN A 354 20.69 21.55 -0.04
N VAL A 355 20.16 22.72 -0.31
CA VAL A 355 19.86 23.70 0.73
C VAL A 355 18.51 23.32 1.36
N VAL A 356 18.48 23.22 2.68
CA VAL A 356 17.27 23.01 3.48
C VAL A 356 16.90 24.32 4.16
N ASP A 357 15.67 24.77 3.97
CA ASP A 357 15.07 25.85 4.75
C ASP A 357 14.08 25.23 5.74
N PRO A 358 14.49 24.92 6.96
CA PRO A 358 13.71 24.10 7.85
C PRO A 358 12.56 24.83 8.51
N VAL A 359 11.61 24.02 9.02
CA VAL A 359 10.73 24.42 10.11
C VAL A 359 11.38 23.95 11.41
N ASP A 360 11.81 24.88 12.24
CA ASP A 360 12.45 24.58 13.52
C ASP A 360 11.38 24.42 14.60
N ILE A 361 11.40 23.32 15.33
CA ILE A 361 10.56 23.05 16.48
C ILE A 361 11.41 22.96 17.73
N ASN A 362 11.29 23.91 18.62
CA ASN A 362 11.90 23.86 19.95
C ASN A 362 11.02 23.03 20.90
N VAL A 363 11.38 21.76 21.09
CA VAL A 363 10.61 20.79 21.87
C VAL A 363 10.55 21.16 23.35
N GLY A 364 11.63 21.73 23.90
CA GLY A 364 11.62 22.22 25.29
C GLY A 364 10.62 23.35 25.52
N ALA A 365 10.51 24.29 24.57
CA ALA A 365 9.53 25.37 24.63
C ALA A 365 8.11 24.85 24.34
N LEU A 366 7.94 23.90 23.41
CA LEU A 366 6.67 23.20 23.17
C LEU A 366 6.17 22.50 24.44
N ARG A 367 7.03 21.79 25.15
CA ARG A 367 6.71 21.14 26.43
C ARG A 367 6.16 22.13 27.45
N GLN A 368 6.85 23.28 27.63
CA GLN A 368 6.40 24.32 28.56
C GLN A 368 5.06 24.93 28.15
N TRP A 369 4.91 25.20 26.87
CA TRP A 369 3.67 25.70 26.31
C TRP A 369 2.51 24.71 26.47
N SER A 370 2.74 23.44 26.17
CA SER A 370 1.74 22.38 26.29
C SER A 370 1.17 22.28 27.71
N ALA A 371 2.03 22.35 28.71
CA ALA A 371 1.63 22.26 30.10
C ALA A 371 0.73 23.41 30.59
N THR A 372 0.75 24.56 29.92
CA THR A 372 0.05 25.79 30.37
C THR A 372 -0.94 26.33 29.34
N ASN A 373 -1.04 25.75 28.15
CA ASN A 373 -1.89 26.27 27.08
C ASN A 373 -3.38 26.21 27.43
N THR A 374 -4.09 27.32 27.18
CA THR A 374 -5.50 27.49 27.54
C THR A 374 -6.47 27.07 26.44
N VAL A 375 -5.98 26.73 25.24
CA VAL A 375 -6.80 26.33 24.09
C VAL A 375 -6.80 24.81 23.92
N LEU A 376 -5.63 24.21 23.69
CA LEU A 376 -5.52 22.79 23.35
C LEU A 376 -5.61 21.88 24.61
N ARG A 377 -4.97 22.30 25.71
CA ARG A 377 -4.97 21.49 26.95
C ARG A 377 -6.37 21.16 27.49
N PRO A 378 -7.37 22.06 27.51
CA PRO A 378 -8.74 21.71 27.91
C PRO A 378 -9.39 20.68 26.97
N LEU A 379 -9.12 20.75 25.68
CA LEU A 379 -9.63 19.78 24.68
C LEU A 379 -9.05 18.39 24.95
N LEU A 380 -7.74 18.30 25.09
CA LEU A 380 -7.05 17.04 25.39
C LEU A 380 -7.48 16.48 26.77
N SER A 381 -7.66 17.34 27.77
CA SER A 381 -8.16 16.95 29.09
C SER A 381 -9.57 16.36 29.04
N SER A 382 -10.43 16.86 28.15
CA SER A 382 -11.78 16.30 27.97
C SER A 382 -11.77 14.92 27.31
N LEU A 383 -10.74 14.62 26.52
CA LEU A 383 -10.60 13.34 25.80
C LEU A 383 -9.92 12.27 26.65
N ARG A 384 -8.82 12.61 27.30
CA ARG A 384 -7.92 11.65 27.96
C ARG A 384 -7.82 11.82 29.47
N GLY A 385 -8.44 12.87 30.02
CA GLY A 385 -8.33 13.22 31.41
C GLY A 385 -7.22 14.25 31.72
N PRO A 386 -7.23 14.86 32.91
CA PRO A 386 -6.35 15.99 33.25
C PRO A 386 -4.87 15.60 33.37
N THR A 387 -4.56 14.34 33.64
CA THR A 387 -3.18 13.84 33.75
C THR A 387 -2.51 13.61 32.42
N GLU A 388 -3.30 13.47 31.34
CA GLU A 388 -2.84 13.22 29.98
C GLU A 388 -3.18 14.39 29.02
N ALA A 389 -3.35 15.58 29.57
CA ALA A 389 -3.77 16.76 28.82
C ALA A 389 -2.63 17.48 28.08
N ASP A 390 -1.39 17.07 28.25
CA ASP A 390 -0.25 17.59 27.49
C ASP A 390 -0.28 17.06 26.04
N VAL A 391 0.30 17.84 25.11
CA VAL A 391 0.48 17.41 23.72
C VAL A 391 1.39 16.20 23.69
N GLN A 392 0.90 15.10 23.12
CA GLN A 392 1.62 13.84 22.99
C GLN A 392 1.99 13.54 21.52
N SER A 393 1.35 14.23 20.56
CA SER A 393 1.63 14.06 19.14
C SER A 393 1.51 15.37 18.36
N VAL A 394 2.47 15.61 17.48
CA VAL A 394 2.53 16.79 16.63
C VAL A 394 2.75 16.36 15.19
N PHE A 395 1.87 16.76 14.30
CA PHE A 395 2.07 16.66 12.86
C PHE A 395 2.63 17.97 12.33
N VAL A 396 3.72 17.91 11.57
CA VAL A 396 4.37 19.09 10.97
C VAL A 396 4.55 18.85 9.48
N ALA A 397 4.06 19.73 8.64
CA ALA A 397 4.30 19.68 7.20
C ALA A 397 4.80 21.02 6.67
N ASP A 398 5.89 20.97 5.94
CA ASP A 398 6.41 22.11 5.19
C ASP A 398 5.89 22.07 3.75
N GLU A 399 4.77 22.74 3.52
CA GLU A 399 4.13 22.81 2.22
C GLU A 399 4.71 23.93 1.32
N ARG A 400 5.76 24.66 1.75
CA ARG A 400 6.40 25.73 0.95
C ARG A 400 7.03 25.18 -0.32
N PHE A 401 7.45 23.94 -0.30
CA PHE A 401 8.16 23.24 -1.38
C PHE A 401 7.30 22.22 -2.09
N MET A 402 6.10 21.97 -1.61
CA MET A 402 5.12 21.27 -2.41
C MET A 402 4.94 22.10 -3.66
N SER A 403 5.37 21.56 -4.79
CA SER A 403 5.08 22.09 -6.12
C SER A 403 3.61 22.46 -6.12
N ASN A 404 3.32 23.77 -5.99
CA ASN A 404 2.03 24.24 -6.41
C ASN A 404 1.94 23.83 -7.86
N THR A 405 1.22 22.78 -8.14
CA THR A 405 0.71 22.53 -9.46
C THR A 405 -0.21 23.72 -9.69
N VAL A 406 0.40 24.84 -10.10
CA VAL A 406 -0.35 25.95 -10.64
C VAL A 406 -0.94 25.34 -11.88
N ILE A 407 -2.18 24.89 -11.76
CA ILE A 407 -3.03 24.63 -12.91
C ILE A 407 -3.20 26.01 -13.54
N VAL A 408 -2.19 26.41 -14.31
CA VAL A 408 -2.38 27.52 -15.23
C VAL A 408 -3.31 26.95 -16.26
N THR A 409 -4.59 27.10 -16.02
CA THR A 409 -5.62 26.86 -16.98
C THR A 409 -5.43 27.90 -18.08
N ASN A 410 -4.44 27.72 -18.92
CA ASN A 410 -4.33 28.46 -20.16
C ASN A 410 -5.43 27.94 -21.05
N THR A 411 -6.53 28.54 -20.94
CA THR A 411 -7.69 28.29 -21.75
C THR A 411 -7.48 28.96 -23.09
N SER A 412 -7.10 28.18 -24.04
CA SER A 412 -7.06 28.65 -25.40
C SER A 412 -8.24 28.16 -26.21
N ILE A 413 -8.78 29.07 -26.88
CA ILE A 413 -9.99 29.01 -27.67
C ILE A 413 -9.68 29.01 -29.13
N VAL A 414 -10.31 28.11 -29.82
CA VAL A 414 -10.01 27.89 -31.22
C VAL A 414 -11.22 27.98 -32.10
N THR A 415 -11.20 28.99 -32.91
CA THR A 415 -11.99 29.03 -34.16
C THR A 415 -11.03 29.20 -35.33
N ASN A 416 -11.22 28.46 -36.41
CA ASN A 416 -10.36 28.40 -37.57
C ASN A 416 -8.99 27.76 -37.27
N THR A 417 -8.97 26.47 -37.08
CA THR A 417 -7.77 25.76 -36.74
C THR A 417 -7.14 25.11 -37.93
N LEU A 418 -5.86 25.38 -38.10
CA LEU A 418 -4.94 24.46 -38.69
C LEU A 418 -4.37 23.62 -37.56
N ALA A 419 -4.78 22.39 -37.39
CA ALA A 419 -4.22 21.49 -36.41
C ALA A 419 -3.20 20.56 -37.10
N THR A 420 -1.94 20.75 -36.78
CA THR A 420 -0.89 19.80 -37.18
C THR A 420 -0.49 18.99 -35.98
N ASN A 421 -0.71 17.70 -36.03
CA ASN A 421 -0.34 16.80 -34.98
C ASN A 421 0.80 15.90 -35.42
N THR A 422 1.88 15.95 -34.68
CA THR A 422 3.08 15.14 -34.92
C THR A 422 3.29 14.03 -33.89
N THR A 423 2.34 13.82 -32.99
CA THR A 423 2.50 12.84 -31.89
C THR A 423 1.24 12.06 -31.59
N THR A 424 1.45 11.02 -30.81
CA THR A 424 0.50 9.95 -30.51
C THR A 424 -0.65 10.40 -29.62
N TYR A 425 -1.86 10.10 -30.03
CA TYR A 425 -3.04 10.15 -29.17
C TYR A 425 -3.16 8.90 -28.30
N PRO A 426 -3.88 8.96 -27.19
CA PRO A 426 -4.06 7.79 -26.34
C PRO A 426 -4.63 6.60 -27.10
N GLY A 427 -4.06 5.44 -26.89
CA GLY A 427 -4.51 4.19 -27.53
C GLY A 427 -5.83 3.65 -27.01
N SER A 428 -6.43 4.26 -25.99
CA SER A 428 -7.74 3.88 -25.43
C SER A 428 -8.27 5.01 -24.53
N GLY A 429 -9.57 5.25 -24.60
CA GLY A 429 -10.26 6.30 -23.86
C GLY A 429 -10.96 7.31 -24.76
N ASP A 430 -11.92 8.06 -24.21
CA ASP A 430 -12.71 9.02 -24.96
C ASP A 430 -12.15 10.43 -24.73
N TYR A 431 -11.99 11.22 -25.79
CA TYR A 431 -11.43 12.57 -25.72
C TYR A 431 -12.50 13.62 -25.99
N ILE A 432 -12.77 14.51 -25.04
CA ILE A 432 -13.87 15.47 -25.09
C ILE A 432 -13.38 16.87 -24.71
N PRO A 433 -12.92 17.75 -25.61
CA PRO A 433 -12.74 19.15 -25.30
C PRO A 433 -13.95 19.98 -25.75
N PRO A 434 -14.35 20.97 -24.99
CA PRO A 434 -15.08 22.10 -25.52
C PRO A 434 -14.11 23.07 -26.21
N VAL A 435 -14.49 23.61 -27.38
CA VAL A 435 -13.59 24.38 -28.24
C VAL A 435 -14.24 25.69 -28.68
N THR A 436 -13.46 26.69 -28.83
CA THR A 436 -13.88 27.97 -29.45
C THR A 436 -13.00 28.42 -30.58
N THR A 437 -13.46 29.43 -31.19
CA THR A 437 -13.16 29.97 -32.50
C THR A 437 -11.78 30.63 -32.65
N ASN A 438 -11.01 30.35 -33.69
CA ASN A 438 -9.75 30.94 -34.17
C ASN A 438 -8.45 30.63 -33.42
N THR A 439 -7.97 29.37 -33.50
CA THR A 439 -6.65 29.07 -32.97
C THR A 439 -5.91 28.09 -33.83
N SER A 440 -4.59 28.19 -33.88
CA SER A 440 -3.70 27.15 -34.34
C SER A 440 -3.29 26.29 -33.16
N VAL A 441 -3.50 25.01 -33.23
CA VAL A 441 -3.00 24.05 -32.23
C VAL A 441 -1.89 23.23 -32.83
N THR A 442 -0.71 23.34 -32.28
CA THR A 442 0.39 22.45 -32.58
C THR A 442 0.63 21.59 -31.35
N THR A 443 0.34 20.31 -31.43
CA THR A 443 0.53 19.38 -30.34
C THR A 443 1.78 18.57 -30.56
N GLY A 444 2.72 18.66 -29.68
CA GLY A 444 4.02 17.97 -29.73
C GLY A 444 4.18 16.81 -28.77
N SER A 445 3.14 16.30 -28.12
CA SER A 445 3.27 15.25 -27.10
C SER A 445 2.09 14.31 -26.96
N THR A 446 2.34 13.22 -26.25
CA THR A 446 1.43 12.08 -26.05
C THR A 446 0.27 12.41 -25.12
N TYR A 447 -0.91 11.97 -25.51
CA TYR A 447 -2.10 12.01 -24.65
C TYR A 447 -2.13 10.81 -23.70
N PRO A 448 -2.69 10.95 -22.51
CA PRO A 448 -2.72 9.88 -21.52
C PRO A 448 -3.53 8.64 -21.99
N ALA A 449 -3.19 7.41 -21.58
CA ALA A 449 -3.70 6.15 -22.13
C ALA A 449 -5.02 5.58 -21.57
N ALA A 450 -5.64 6.13 -20.50
CA ALA A 450 -6.95 5.69 -19.97
C ALA A 450 -7.66 6.74 -19.09
N GLY A 451 -8.98 6.89 -19.23
CA GLY A 451 -9.83 7.75 -18.40
C GLY A 451 -10.66 8.80 -19.15
N THR A 452 -11.36 9.71 -18.48
CA THR A 452 -12.20 10.77 -19.06
C THR A 452 -11.59 12.14 -18.81
N TYR A 453 -11.26 12.88 -19.88
CA TYR A 453 -10.80 14.25 -19.77
C TYR A 453 -11.92 15.23 -20.13
N VAL A 454 -12.35 16.05 -19.18
CA VAL A 454 -13.39 17.06 -19.36
C VAL A 454 -12.81 18.41 -18.95
N PRO A 455 -12.33 19.24 -19.88
CA PRO A 455 -11.79 20.55 -19.54
C PRO A 455 -12.86 21.62 -19.36
N PRO A 456 -12.60 22.65 -18.56
CA PRO A 456 -13.51 23.80 -18.38
C PRO A 456 -13.54 24.72 -19.61
N ILE A 457 -14.64 25.43 -19.75
CA ILE A 457 -14.99 26.25 -20.92
C ILE A 457 -14.26 27.59 -20.91
N LEU A 458 -13.75 28.04 -22.03
CA LEU A 458 -13.17 29.30 -22.18
C LEU A 458 -13.07 30.10 -23.45
N SER A 459 -12.56 31.21 -23.36
CA SER A 459 -12.59 32.48 -24.02
C SER A 459 -11.93 32.62 -25.41
N THR A 460 -12.04 33.72 -26.06
CA THR A 460 -11.77 34.00 -27.48
C THR A 460 -10.34 34.41 -27.81
N ASN A 461 -9.83 33.97 -28.95
CA ASN A 461 -8.57 34.37 -29.62
C ASN A 461 -7.25 34.06 -28.90
N THR A 462 -6.86 32.82 -28.94
CA THR A 462 -5.54 32.44 -28.43
C THR A 462 -4.82 31.46 -29.38
N THR A 463 -3.53 31.63 -29.47
CA THR A 463 -2.65 30.62 -30.10
C THR A 463 -2.11 29.76 -29.00
N SER A 464 -2.34 28.43 -29.07
CA SER A 464 -1.75 27.51 -28.10
C SER A 464 -0.79 26.56 -28.76
N VAL A 465 0.40 26.51 -28.21
CA VAL A 465 1.39 25.50 -28.52
C VAL A 465 1.45 24.58 -27.31
N THR A 466 0.93 23.39 -27.45
CA THR A 466 1.01 22.38 -26.40
C THR A 466 2.14 21.42 -26.66
N THR A 467 3.05 21.36 -25.72
CA THR A 467 4.16 20.40 -25.72
C THR A 467 4.00 19.32 -24.67
N THR A 468 2.82 19.19 -24.08
CA THR A 468 2.56 18.31 -22.94
C THR A 468 1.48 17.26 -23.18
N ASN A 469 1.53 16.21 -22.39
CA ASN A 469 0.64 15.08 -22.45
C ASN A 469 -0.79 15.44 -22.05
N LEU A 470 -1.77 15.16 -22.87
CA LEU A 470 -3.17 15.21 -22.49
C LEU A 470 -3.60 13.94 -21.74
N PRO A 471 -4.55 14.05 -20.80
CA PRO A 471 -5.00 12.92 -20.00
C PRO A 471 -5.59 11.79 -20.85
N THR A 472 -5.36 10.55 -20.48
CA THR A 472 -5.72 9.33 -21.21
C THR A 472 -7.19 8.96 -21.19
N THR A 473 -8.04 9.86 -20.82
CA THR A 473 -9.46 9.59 -20.59
C THR A 473 -10.31 10.27 -21.65
N ASN A 474 -11.56 9.94 -21.68
CA ASN A 474 -12.53 10.41 -22.66
C ASN A 474 -12.41 11.89 -23.04
N TYR A 475 -12.28 12.19 -24.33
CA TYR A 475 -12.24 13.56 -24.85
C TYR A 475 -13.55 13.91 -25.55
N VAL A 476 -14.32 14.79 -24.97
CA VAL A 476 -15.61 15.27 -25.53
C VAL A 476 -15.51 16.75 -25.85
N GLY A 477 -15.68 17.12 -27.11
CA GLY A 477 -15.63 18.50 -27.52
C GLY A 477 -16.42 18.82 -28.78
N THR A 478 -16.65 20.10 -28.98
CA THR A 478 -17.33 20.65 -30.15
C THR A 478 -16.34 21.34 -31.08
N VAL A 479 -16.51 21.19 -32.35
CA VAL A 479 -15.53 21.52 -33.37
C VAL A 479 -16.03 22.58 -34.33
N SER A 480 -15.19 23.48 -34.78
CA SER A 480 -15.60 24.61 -35.60
C SER A 480 -15.39 24.44 -37.11
N THR A 481 -16.02 25.27 -37.83
CA THR A 481 -15.97 25.38 -39.31
C THR A 481 -14.71 26.08 -39.78
N ASN A 482 -14.19 25.67 -40.93
CA ASN A 482 -13.03 26.20 -41.66
C ASN A 482 -11.67 25.64 -41.25
N THR A 483 -11.52 24.36 -41.35
CA THR A 483 -10.24 23.69 -41.09
C THR A 483 -9.69 23.01 -42.33
N THR A 484 -8.40 23.13 -42.48
CA THR A 484 -7.65 22.38 -43.50
C THR A 484 -6.80 21.35 -42.76
N ALA A 485 -6.91 20.10 -43.15
CA ALA A 485 -6.07 19.04 -42.60
C ALA A 485 -5.57 18.13 -43.71
N ASP A 486 -4.29 17.86 -43.65
CA ASP A 486 -3.64 16.90 -44.54
C ASP A 486 -3.39 15.60 -43.79
N THR A 487 -3.88 14.51 -44.38
CA THR A 487 -3.77 13.19 -43.78
C THR A 487 -3.34 12.17 -44.83
N THR A 488 -2.47 11.28 -44.44
CA THR A 488 -1.83 10.33 -45.36
C THR A 488 -2.08 8.86 -45.09
N SER A 489 -2.98 8.48 -44.22
CA SER A 489 -3.27 7.08 -43.94
C SER A 489 -4.73 6.70 -43.67
N SER A 490 -5.01 5.46 -43.32
CA SER A 490 -6.32 4.83 -43.36
C SER A 490 -7.23 5.13 -42.17
N TYR A 491 -8.53 4.94 -42.36
CA TYR A 491 -9.56 5.10 -41.32
C TYR A 491 -9.36 4.19 -40.10
N PRO A 492 -10.01 4.51 -38.97
CA PRO A 492 -9.96 3.66 -37.78
C PRO A 492 -10.25 2.20 -38.12
N THR A 493 -9.34 1.32 -37.76
CA THR A 493 -9.49 -0.12 -37.99
C THR A 493 -10.38 -0.78 -36.95
N ASN A 494 -10.60 -0.14 -35.80
CA ASN A 494 -11.45 -0.63 -34.72
C ASN A 494 -12.26 0.50 -34.08
N GLY A 495 -13.56 0.29 -33.95
CA GLY A 495 -14.43 1.19 -33.24
C GLY A 495 -15.61 1.72 -34.06
N THR A 496 -16.44 2.54 -33.43
CA THR A 496 -17.64 3.11 -34.03
C THR A 496 -17.41 4.58 -34.33
N TYR A 497 -17.42 4.97 -35.60
CA TYR A 497 -17.44 6.38 -36.00
C TYR A 497 -18.84 6.78 -36.47
N LEU A 498 -19.48 7.63 -35.73
CA LEU A 498 -20.85 8.07 -35.96
C LEU A 498 -20.89 9.60 -35.96
N GLY A 499 -20.88 10.21 -37.14
CA GLY A 499 -20.89 11.65 -37.16
C GLY A 499 -21.02 12.27 -38.53
N SER A 500 -21.31 13.56 -38.59
CA SER A 500 -21.33 14.34 -39.79
C SER A 500 -20.16 15.32 -39.83
N VAL A 501 -19.52 15.43 -40.95
CA VAL A 501 -18.41 16.35 -41.21
C VAL A 501 -18.97 17.61 -41.86
N THR A 502 -18.51 18.76 -41.45
CA THR A 502 -19.03 20.01 -41.98
C THR A 502 -18.30 20.47 -43.24
N THR A 503 -19.03 21.28 -43.97
CA THR A 503 -18.78 21.72 -45.33
C THR A 503 -17.69 22.75 -45.38
N ASN A 504 -16.58 22.77 -45.05
CA ASN A 504 -15.47 23.68 -45.36
C ASN A 504 -14.13 23.10 -44.91
N THR A 505 -14.10 21.79 -44.72
CA THR A 505 -12.89 21.08 -44.38
C THR A 505 -12.40 20.38 -45.65
N SER A 506 -11.21 20.67 -46.08
CA SER A 506 -10.56 19.85 -47.05
C SER A 506 -9.73 18.79 -46.34
N LEU A 507 -10.14 17.58 -46.46
CA LEU A 507 -9.41 16.43 -45.99
C LEU A 507 -8.84 15.69 -47.19
N THR A 508 -7.53 15.63 -47.31
CA THR A 508 -6.87 14.86 -48.35
C THR A 508 -6.37 13.55 -47.77
N THR A 509 -6.95 12.45 -48.15
CA THR A 509 -6.50 11.12 -47.74
C THR A 509 -6.14 10.29 -48.97
N SER A 510 -5.05 9.58 -48.88
CA SER A 510 -4.61 8.64 -49.91
C SER A 510 -5.06 7.19 -49.64
N SER A 511 -5.90 6.95 -48.67
CA SER A 511 -6.25 5.60 -48.23
C SER A 511 -7.75 5.32 -48.11
N ASN A 512 -8.08 4.06 -47.88
CA ASN A 512 -9.42 3.51 -47.97
C ASN A 512 -10.28 3.82 -46.71
N HIS A 513 -11.59 3.61 -46.83
CA HIS A 513 -12.55 3.66 -45.72
C HIS A 513 -12.16 2.74 -44.56
N PRO A 514 -12.64 3.01 -43.32
CA PRO A 514 -12.41 2.13 -42.19
C PRO A 514 -12.83 0.69 -42.50
N ASN A 515 -11.95 -0.26 -42.22
CA ASN A 515 -12.19 -1.68 -42.47
C ASN A 515 -13.04 -2.35 -41.40
N SER A 516 -13.18 -1.73 -40.23
CA SER A 516 -13.99 -2.24 -39.15
C SER A 516 -14.54 -1.09 -38.30
N GLY A 517 -15.72 -1.27 -37.76
CA GLY A 517 -16.46 -0.26 -37.01
C GLY A 517 -17.68 0.25 -37.80
N THR A 518 -18.59 0.91 -37.08
CA THR A 518 -19.84 1.40 -37.67
C THR A 518 -19.78 2.91 -37.83
N TYR A 519 -19.79 3.38 -39.08
CA TYR A 519 -20.02 4.79 -39.38
C TYR A 519 -21.42 4.96 -39.94
N THR A 520 -22.27 5.70 -39.23
CA THR A 520 -23.68 5.93 -39.61
C THR A 520 -23.96 7.36 -40.09
N GLY A 521 -22.93 8.23 -40.11
CA GLY A 521 -23.01 9.57 -40.68
C GLY A 521 -22.83 9.62 -42.19
N SER A 522 -23.13 10.79 -42.79
CA SER A 522 -22.90 11.00 -44.20
C SER A 522 -21.41 11.18 -44.52
N ILE A 523 -20.94 10.53 -45.57
CA ILE A 523 -19.59 10.69 -46.08
C ILE A 523 -19.69 11.44 -47.42
N THR A 524 -18.97 12.55 -47.54
CA THR A 524 -18.83 13.24 -48.81
C THR A 524 -17.51 12.83 -49.47
N THR A 525 -17.57 12.31 -50.68
CA THR A 525 -16.40 11.85 -51.43
C THR A 525 -16.11 12.83 -52.55
N ASN A 526 -14.91 13.36 -52.61
CA ASN A 526 -14.46 14.26 -53.67
C ASN A 526 -13.27 13.63 -54.43
N GLY A 527 -13.30 13.66 -55.73
CA GLY A 527 -12.25 13.07 -56.57
C GLY A 527 -12.48 11.62 -56.95
N SER A 528 -11.65 11.10 -57.82
CA SER A 528 -11.67 9.72 -58.31
C SER A 528 -10.25 9.12 -58.31
N GLY A 529 -10.16 7.81 -58.16
CA GLY A 529 -8.87 7.12 -58.14
C GLY A 529 -8.10 7.29 -56.84
N SER A 530 -6.78 7.31 -56.87
CA SER A 530 -5.89 7.41 -55.70
C SER A 530 -5.89 8.79 -55.05
N GLY A 531 -6.54 9.78 -55.66
CA GLY A 531 -6.69 11.15 -55.09
C GLY A 531 -8.03 11.43 -54.44
N LYS A 532 -8.78 10.40 -54.06
CA LYS A 532 -10.05 10.57 -53.37
C LYS A 532 -9.86 11.18 -51.99
N THR A 533 -10.67 12.17 -51.70
CA THR A 533 -10.82 12.76 -50.37
C THR A 533 -12.17 12.36 -49.76
N TYR A 534 -12.18 12.07 -48.50
CA TYR A 534 -13.40 11.69 -47.77
C TYR A 534 -13.64 12.68 -46.63
N THR A 535 -14.86 13.20 -46.59
CA THR A 535 -15.30 14.10 -45.55
C THR A 535 -16.38 13.39 -44.70
N TYR A 536 -16.14 13.18 -43.44
CA TYR A 536 -17.05 12.51 -42.52
C TYR A 536 -17.82 13.55 -41.70
N ASN A 537 -19.11 13.42 -41.72
CA ASN A 537 -20.01 14.32 -41.00
C ASN A 537 -20.45 13.74 -39.67
N ALA A 538 -20.09 14.35 -38.59
CA ALA A 538 -20.35 13.87 -37.25
C ALA A 538 -21.82 13.97 -36.79
N ILE A 539 -22.36 13.02 -36.05
CA ILE A 539 -23.72 12.94 -35.57
C ILE A 539 -23.76 13.02 -34.05
N THR A 540 -24.82 13.63 -33.49
CA THR A 540 -25.00 13.81 -32.03
C THR A 540 -25.16 12.49 -31.27
N GLY A 541 -24.43 12.28 -30.17
CA GLY A 541 -24.59 11.13 -29.23
C GLY A 541 -23.67 9.95 -29.44
N TYR A 542 -22.61 10.10 -30.23
CA TYR A 542 -21.78 8.96 -30.60
C TYR A 542 -20.32 9.08 -30.21
N THR A 543 -19.71 7.93 -29.98
CA THR A 543 -18.28 7.80 -29.69
C THR A 543 -17.51 7.59 -30.99
N TYR A 544 -16.41 8.33 -31.17
CA TYR A 544 -15.56 8.22 -32.35
C TYR A 544 -14.21 7.64 -31.98
N ASN A 545 -13.84 6.54 -32.58
CA ASN A 545 -12.48 6.03 -32.60
C ASN A 545 -11.75 6.67 -33.76
N LEU A 546 -10.84 7.54 -33.48
CA LEU A 546 -10.13 8.32 -34.47
C LEU A 546 -8.87 7.60 -34.89
N ASP A 547 -8.66 7.51 -36.19
CA ASP A 547 -7.53 6.81 -36.80
C ASP A 547 -6.58 7.78 -37.48
N SER A 548 -5.31 7.41 -37.67
CA SER A 548 -4.27 8.24 -38.25
C SER A 548 -4.63 8.69 -39.64
N SER A 549 -4.38 9.92 -39.92
CA SER A 549 -4.45 10.49 -41.22
C SER A 549 -5.81 10.99 -41.69
N TYR A 550 -6.73 11.19 -40.78
CA TYR A 550 -8.02 11.78 -41.10
C TYR A 550 -8.29 13.05 -40.32
N THR A 551 -9.02 13.96 -40.91
CA THR A 551 -9.55 15.13 -40.23
C THR A 551 -10.97 14.87 -39.83
N TYR A 552 -11.29 15.08 -38.58
CA TYR A 552 -12.63 14.91 -38.04
C TYR A 552 -13.16 16.23 -37.54
N ASN A 553 -14.41 16.50 -37.88
CA ASN A 553 -15.15 17.62 -37.30
C ASN A 553 -16.01 17.10 -36.18
N ALA A 554 -15.73 17.52 -34.97
CA ALA A 554 -16.46 17.10 -33.77
C ALA A 554 -17.71 17.95 -33.54
N ILE A 555 -18.75 17.38 -32.96
CA ILE A 555 -20.01 18.03 -32.64
C ILE A 555 -20.24 17.95 -31.13
N SER A 556 -20.95 18.90 -30.56
CA SER A 556 -21.20 18.97 -29.11
C SER A 556 -21.82 17.70 -28.57
N GLY A 557 -21.25 17.17 -27.49
CA GLY A 557 -21.75 15.99 -26.77
C GLY A 557 -21.12 14.66 -27.19
N TYR A 558 -20.02 14.63 -27.95
CA TYR A 558 -19.38 13.41 -28.43
C TYR A 558 -18.06 13.10 -27.78
N ILE A 559 -17.79 11.81 -27.72
CA ILE A 559 -16.59 11.22 -27.14
C ILE A 559 -15.70 10.72 -28.29
N TYR A 560 -14.45 11.15 -28.33
CA TYR A 560 -13.48 10.72 -29.32
C TYR A 560 -12.37 9.92 -28.68
N ASN A 561 -12.19 8.70 -29.13
CA ASN A 561 -11.01 7.92 -28.81
C ASN A 561 -9.89 8.32 -29.77
N GLY A 562 -8.93 9.08 -29.28
CA GLY A 562 -7.81 9.56 -30.07
C GLY A 562 -6.78 8.49 -30.36
N VAL A 563 -6.28 8.44 -31.58
CA VAL A 563 -5.23 7.52 -32.02
C VAL A 563 -4.11 8.31 -32.68
N THR A 564 -2.95 7.70 -32.81
CA THR A 564 -1.71 8.34 -33.28
C THR A 564 -1.78 8.95 -34.68
N GLY A 565 -1.32 10.16 -34.81
CA GLY A 565 -1.09 10.76 -36.16
C GLY A 565 -2.22 11.62 -36.70
N TYR A 566 -3.17 12.08 -35.88
CA TYR A 566 -4.37 12.80 -36.32
C TYR A 566 -4.36 14.29 -36.12
N SER A 567 -5.02 14.94 -37.03
CA SER A 567 -5.44 16.33 -36.93
C SER A 567 -6.92 16.40 -36.58
N TYR A 568 -7.29 17.12 -35.58
CA TYR A 568 -8.68 17.37 -35.19
C TYR A 568 -9.07 18.80 -35.52
N SER A 569 -10.16 18.95 -36.22
CA SER A 569 -10.77 20.25 -36.44
C SER A 569 -11.92 20.47 -35.50
N ALA A 570 -11.87 21.52 -34.74
CA ALA A 570 -12.81 21.75 -33.69
C ALA A 570 -13.85 22.82 -34.05
N ILE A 571 -15.16 22.61 -33.78
CA ILE A 571 -16.27 23.47 -34.19
C ILE A 571 -16.96 24.12 -33.04
N THR A 572 -16.83 24.74 -32.22
CA THR A 572 -17.39 25.34 -31.01
C THR A 572 -17.16 24.50 -29.75
N GLY A 573 -16.32 24.95 -28.99
CA GLY A 573 -15.95 24.37 -27.75
C GLY A 573 -14.64 24.96 -27.29
N VAL A 574 -14.03 24.47 -26.27
CA VAL A 574 -12.77 24.97 -25.70
C VAL A 574 -11.78 23.83 -25.64
N VAL A 575 -10.55 24.04 -26.08
CA VAL A 575 -9.42 23.23 -25.67
C VAL A 575 -8.82 23.87 -24.43
N THR A 576 -8.94 23.23 -23.30
CA THR A 576 -8.18 23.62 -22.11
C THR A 576 -6.84 22.90 -22.19
N ASN A 577 -5.79 23.63 -22.48
CA ASN A 577 -4.45 23.17 -22.24
C ASN A 577 -4.15 23.38 -20.77
N VAL A 578 -4.16 22.29 -20.01
CA VAL A 578 -3.51 22.27 -18.71
C VAL A 578 -2.04 22.08 -18.98
N SER A 579 -1.29 23.14 -19.15
CA SER A 579 0.15 23.07 -19.02
C SER A 579 0.46 23.00 -17.53
N TYR A 580 0.90 21.84 -17.09
CA TYR A 580 1.62 21.73 -15.82
C TYR A 580 3.00 22.33 -16.09
N THR A 581 3.13 23.64 -15.92
CA THR A 581 4.45 24.23 -15.76
C THR A 581 4.81 24.02 -14.31
N THR A 582 5.51 22.94 -14.03
CA THR A 582 6.31 22.84 -12.84
C THR A 582 7.45 23.84 -13.05
N ASN A 583 7.24 25.06 -12.63
CA ASN A 583 8.34 25.96 -12.38
C ASN A 583 8.99 25.43 -11.11
N TYR A 584 9.97 24.52 -11.26
CA TYR A 584 10.99 24.34 -10.26
C TYR A 584 11.81 25.64 -10.25
N THR A 585 11.33 26.64 -9.55
CA THR A 585 12.27 27.49 -8.85
C THR A 585 12.91 26.53 -7.85
N GLN A 586 14.20 26.38 -7.91
CA GLN A 586 14.99 25.56 -7.00
C GLN A 586 14.89 26.25 -5.63
N TYR A 587 13.81 25.96 -4.91
CA TYR A 587 13.68 26.29 -3.50
C TYR A 587 14.46 25.24 -2.72
N ALA A 588 14.92 25.62 -1.56
CA ALA A 588 15.53 24.71 -0.61
C ALA A 588 14.63 23.49 -0.34
N GLU A 589 15.21 22.36 0.01
CA GLU A 589 14.44 21.19 0.42
C GLU A 589 13.63 21.49 1.69
N PRO A 590 12.44 20.90 1.84
CA PRO A 590 11.73 20.95 3.11
C PRO A 590 12.49 20.16 4.17
N GLY A 591 12.31 20.53 5.43
CA GLY A 591 12.89 19.78 6.53
C GLY A 591 12.39 20.28 7.87
N ILE A 592 12.32 19.37 8.84
CA ILE A 592 11.91 19.70 10.20
C ILE A 592 13.09 19.50 11.13
N VAL A 593 13.52 20.59 11.77
CA VAL A 593 14.61 20.55 12.76
C VAL A 593 14.01 20.52 14.17
N LEU A 594 14.38 19.48 14.93
CA LEU A 594 13.93 19.25 16.29
C LEU A 594 15.06 19.57 17.25
N THR A 595 14.87 20.59 18.10
CA THR A 595 15.86 21.06 19.07
C THR A 595 15.35 20.95 20.50
N ASN A 596 16.27 20.89 21.47
CA ASN A 596 15.96 20.87 22.90
C ASN A 596 15.01 19.72 23.31
N GLY A 597 15.13 18.54 22.65
CA GLY A 597 14.32 17.35 22.89
C GLY A 597 14.81 16.49 24.08
N ALA A 598 15.81 16.93 24.85
CA ALA A 598 16.33 16.17 25.98
C ALA A 598 15.25 15.83 27.02
N THR A 599 14.31 16.73 27.24
CA THR A 599 13.15 16.53 28.12
C THR A 599 11.86 16.70 27.32
N LEU A 600 11.08 15.65 27.22
CA LEU A 600 9.79 15.61 26.51
C LEU A 600 8.61 16.05 27.42
N PRO A 601 7.40 16.27 26.85
CA PRO A 601 6.16 16.32 27.64
C PRO A 601 6.00 15.09 28.51
N SER A 602 5.26 15.21 29.63
CA SER A 602 5.20 14.21 30.70
C SER A 602 4.74 12.81 30.25
N ASN A 603 3.93 12.74 29.20
CA ASN A 603 3.41 11.47 28.66
C ASN A 603 4.10 11.04 27.35
N GLY A 604 5.28 11.60 27.07
CA GLY A 604 6.01 11.36 25.84
C GLY A 604 5.63 12.28 24.68
N LEU A 605 6.25 12.06 23.54
CA LEU A 605 6.00 12.86 22.33
C LEU A 605 6.28 12.05 21.08
N SER A 606 5.33 12.06 20.17
CA SER A 606 5.52 11.63 18.77
C SER A 606 5.50 12.85 17.85
N VAL A 607 6.51 12.93 16.96
CA VAL A 607 6.57 13.95 15.91
C VAL A 607 6.39 13.25 14.56
N VAL A 608 5.46 13.75 13.76
CA VAL A 608 5.11 13.19 12.45
C VAL A 608 5.33 14.25 11.39
N THR A 609 6.01 13.90 10.33
CA THR A 609 6.21 14.78 9.19
C THR A 609 6.33 13.99 7.87
N PRO A 610 5.79 14.50 6.76
CA PRO A 610 6.10 13.97 5.42
C PRO A 610 7.52 14.33 4.96
N ASP A 611 8.21 15.24 5.67
CA ASP A 611 9.49 15.81 5.30
C ASP A 611 10.66 15.10 6.04
N PRO A 612 11.92 15.31 5.63
CA PRO A 612 13.08 14.89 6.40
C PRO A 612 13.12 15.55 7.79
N ALA A 613 13.37 14.75 8.83
CA ALA A 613 13.55 15.24 10.20
C ALA A 613 15.03 15.24 10.61
N TYR A 614 15.43 16.29 11.30
CA TYR A 614 16.78 16.49 11.81
C TYR A 614 16.72 16.66 13.34
N ILE A 615 17.27 15.71 14.07
CA ILE A 615 17.31 15.74 15.55
C ILE A 615 18.64 16.34 15.96
N VAL A 616 18.61 17.49 16.63
CA VAL A 616 19.81 18.20 17.10
C VAL A 616 20.00 17.96 18.59
N GLY A 617 21.02 17.18 18.91
CA GLY A 617 21.41 16.82 20.27
C GLY A 617 20.46 15.82 20.94
N ASN A 618 20.67 15.66 22.23
CA ASN A 618 20.01 14.63 23.03
C ASN A 618 18.49 14.67 22.93
N TRP A 619 17.89 13.48 22.75
CA TRP A 619 16.44 13.29 22.68
C TRP A 619 15.96 12.31 23.75
N ASN A 620 14.97 12.73 24.57
CA ASN A 620 14.33 11.87 25.57
C ASN A 620 15.32 11.25 26.58
N VAL A 621 16.20 12.07 27.14
CA VAL A 621 17.23 11.65 28.11
C VAL A 621 16.93 12.07 29.55
N THR A 622 15.70 12.54 29.78
CA THR A 622 15.22 12.94 31.10
C THR A 622 13.92 12.19 31.43
N ASN A 623 13.88 11.50 32.56
CA ASN A 623 12.71 10.73 32.97
C ASN A 623 11.55 11.63 33.45
N ASN A 624 10.41 11.00 33.77
CA ASN A 624 9.21 11.69 34.29
C ASN A 624 9.42 12.54 35.52
N ASN A 625 10.46 12.25 36.29
CA ASN A 625 10.81 13.00 37.51
C ASN A 625 11.77 14.16 37.23
N GLY A 626 12.09 14.43 35.96
CA GLY A 626 13.03 15.47 35.54
C GLY A 626 14.51 15.13 35.81
N GLN A 627 14.81 13.87 36.08
CA GLN A 627 16.18 13.41 36.31
C GLN A 627 16.81 12.93 35.02
N GLY A 628 18.08 13.28 34.81
CA GLY A 628 18.84 12.77 33.68
C GLY A 628 19.00 11.26 33.74
N MET A 629 18.73 10.57 32.64
CA MET A 629 18.94 9.13 32.49
C MET A 629 20.41 8.85 32.18
N THR A 630 20.90 7.67 32.55
CA THR A 630 22.23 7.23 32.17
C THR A 630 22.29 7.02 30.68
N GLN A 631 23.30 7.59 29.99
CA GLN A 631 23.53 7.41 28.58
C GLN A 631 24.10 6.02 28.32
N THR A 632 23.22 5.04 28.23
CA THR A 632 23.52 3.64 27.91
C THR A 632 22.50 3.14 26.90
N ALA A 633 22.84 2.09 26.18
CA ALA A 633 21.93 1.47 25.21
C ALA A 633 20.79 0.63 25.83
N ASN A 634 20.65 0.56 27.15
CA ASN A 634 19.63 -0.24 27.83
C ASN A 634 18.94 0.61 28.91
N VAL A 635 18.25 1.65 28.48
CA VAL A 635 17.51 2.54 29.38
C VAL A 635 16.08 2.04 29.51
N VAL A 636 15.55 1.99 30.71
CA VAL A 636 14.18 1.51 31.01
C VAL A 636 13.23 2.62 31.47
N ASP A 637 13.75 3.83 31.68
CA ASP A 637 12.96 4.97 32.19
C ASP A 637 12.61 5.99 31.11
N THR A 638 12.68 5.58 29.84
CA THR A 638 12.34 6.40 28.68
C THR A 638 10.85 6.72 28.67
N LEU A 639 10.52 7.95 28.22
CA LEU A 639 9.15 8.30 27.89
C LEU A 639 8.76 7.69 26.52
N PRO A 640 7.48 7.36 26.30
CA PRO A 640 7.01 6.94 24.99
C PRO A 640 7.29 8.00 23.93
N SER A 641 8.15 7.69 22.94
CA SER A 641 8.52 8.66 21.92
C SER A 641 8.78 8.02 20.57
N ALA A 642 8.31 8.68 19.52
CA ALA A 642 8.58 8.28 18.14
C ALA A 642 8.79 9.48 17.21
N ILE A 643 9.60 9.27 16.17
CA ILE A 643 9.80 10.20 15.07
C ILE A 643 9.36 9.47 13.78
N TYR A 644 8.40 10.05 13.10
CA TYR A 644 7.89 9.58 11.81
C TYR A 644 8.24 10.62 10.76
N ALA A 645 9.05 10.26 9.79
CA ALA A 645 9.58 11.21 8.82
C ALA A 645 9.90 10.54 7.47
N ASP A 646 10.10 11.32 6.41
CA ASP A 646 10.66 10.80 5.17
C ASP A 646 12.06 10.19 5.38
N SER A 647 12.88 10.84 6.20
CA SER A 647 14.16 10.33 6.72
C SER A 647 14.48 10.99 8.05
N VAL A 648 15.36 10.38 8.85
CA VAL A 648 15.84 10.96 10.11
C VAL A 648 17.36 11.11 10.07
N THR A 649 17.81 12.34 10.29
CA THR A 649 19.24 12.67 10.42
C THR A 649 19.57 13.06 11.85
N ILE A 650 20.60 12.43 12.42
CA ILE A 650 21.11 12.72 13.76
C ILE A 650 22.23 13.74 13.64
N LEU A 651 22.08 14.83 14.37
CA LEU A 651 23.02 15.93 14.46
C LEU A 651 23.44 16.10 15.92
N SER A 652 24.75 16.08 16.18
CA SER A 652 25.27 16.12 17.55
C SER A 652 24.93 17.44 18.27
N PRO A 653 24.99 17.50 19.62
CA PRO A 653 24.86 18.75 20.37
C PRO A 653 25.81 19.87 19.93
N ALA A 654 26.94 19.53 19.28
CA ALA A 654 27.93 20.49 18.74
C ALA A 654 27.67 20.90 17.30
N TRP A 655 26.64 20.34 16.65
CA TRP A 655 26.33 20.65 15.28
C TRP A 655 26.01 22.12 15.05
N THR A 656 26.54 22.66 13.97
CA THR A 656 26.24 24.02 13.51
C THR A 656 25.83 24.01 12.04
N PRO A 657 24.79 24.77 11.67
CA PRO A 657 24.34 24.87 10.28
C PRO A 657 25.49 25.25 9.33
N LYS A 658 25.66 24.49 8.27
CA LYS A 658 26.59 24.81 7.18
C LYS A 658 25.84 25.55 6.09
N THR A 659 26.42 26.63 5.60
CA THR A 659 25.83 27.50 4.59
C THR A 659 26.51 27.42 3.23
N SER A 660 27.50 26.55 3.07
CA SER A 660 28.29 26.41 1.84
C SER A 660 28.53 24.96 1.49
N THR A 661 28.26 24.60 0.25
CA THR A 661 28.50 23.26 -0.34
C THR A 661 29.97 22.89 -0.46
N SER A 662 30.87 23.86 -0.30
CA SER A 662 32.34 23.62 -0.33
C SER A 662 32.89 23.01 0.97
N GLN A 663 32.05 22.87 2.00
CA GLN A 663 32.45 22.32 3.30
C GLN A 663 32.11 20.83 3.38
N SER A 664 33.11 19.98 3.65
CA SER A 664 32.85 18.56 3.93
C SER A 664 32.24 18.36 5.32
N GLY A 665 31.31 17.40 5.45
CA GLY A 665 30.66 17.02 6.71
C GLY A 665 31.65 16.60 7.79
N VAL A 666 32.68 15.84 7.41
CA VAL A 666 33.70 15.34 8.34
C VAL A 666 34.63 16.45 8.91
N ASN A 667 34.54 17.68 8.45
CA ASN A 667 35.25 18.83 9.06
C ASN A 667 34.58 19.30 10.36
N GLN A 668 33.36 18.89 10.65
CA GLN A 668 32.70 19.15 11.90
C GLN A 668 32.74 17.91 12.78
N VAL A 669 33.43 18.01 13.91
CA VAL A 669 33.56 16.88 14.86
C VAL A 669 32.28 16.82 15.73
N ALA A 670 31.65 15.66 15.73
CA ALA A 670 30.49 15.41 16.57
C ALA A 670 30.88 15.30 18.05
N THR A 671 29.92 15.50 18.92
CA THR A 671 30.00 15.19 20.35
C THR A 671 29.07 14.03 20.71
N PRO A 672 29.32 13.30 21.81
CA PRO A 672 28.42 12.20 22.21
C PRO A 672 26.97 12.63 22.27
N ASP A 673 26.09 11.76 21.77
CA ASP A 673 24.66 12.03 21.66
C ASP A 673 23.84 10.80 22.03
N THR A 674 22.59 11.01 22.43
CA THR A 674 21.66 9.97 22.83
C THR A 674 20.27 10.25 22.28
N VAL A 675 19.70 9.29 21.57
CA VAL A 675 18.32 9.34 21.08
C VAL A 675 17.54 8.10 21.56
N ASN A 676 16.54 8.35 22.41
CA ASN A 676 15.62 7.33 22.89
C ASN A 676 14.24 7.52 22.27
N ALA A 677 14.02 6.91 21.12
CA ALA A 677 12.77 7.00 20.37
C ALA A 677 12.64 5.85 19.37
N ALA A 678 11.42 5.46 19.05
CA ALA A 678 11.14 4.72 17.83
C ALA A 678 11.31 5.65 16.62
N ILE A 679 11.83 5.13 15.53
CA ILE A 679 12.00 5.86 14.26
C ILE A 679 11.28 5.08 13.17
N LEU A 680 10.34 5.73 12.47
CA LEU A 680 9.67 5.19 11.29
C LEU A 680 9.96 6.11 10.10
N THR A 681 10.65 5.57 9.10
CA THR A 681 11.07 6.36 7.92
C THR A 681 11.04 5.54 6.64
N GLY A 682 11.31 6.23 5.53
CA GLY A 682 11.78 5.62 4.30
C GLY A 682 13.30 5.46 4.26
N ILE A 683 13.74 4.72 3.25
CA ILE A 683 15.15 4.60 2.84
C ILE A 683 15.26 4.81 1.33
N VAL A 684 16.49 4.88 0.83
CA VAL A 684 16.80 4.70 -0.59
C VAL A 684 17.35 3.28 -0.77
N PRO A 685 16.59 2.35 -1.34
CA PRO A 685 16.99 0.96 -1.42
C PRO A 685 18.14 0.73 -2.40
N SER A 686 18.92 -0.34 -2.20
CA SER A 686 19.89 -0.82 -3.18
C SER A 686 19.22 -1.20 -4.49
N ASN A 687 19.83 -0.85 -5.62
CA ASN A 687 19.21 -1.03 -6.94
C ASN A 687 20.16 -1.51 -8.04
N GLY A 688 21.33 -2.03 -7.68
CA GLY A 688 22.37 -2.45 -8.60
C GLY A 688 23.31 -1.32 -9.06
N THR A 689 22.94 -0.07 -8.79
CA THR A 689 23.80 1.12 -9.06
C THR A 689 24.25 1.76 -7.75
N TYR A 690 23.42 1.72 -6.74
CA TYR A 690 23.63 2.31 -5.44
C TYR A 690 23.38 1.29 -4.33
N TYR A 691 24.11 1.43 -3.25
CA TYR A 691 23.89 0.72 -2.00
C TYR A 691 22.99 1.55 -1.06
N SER A 692 22.11 0.89 -0.29
CA SER A 692 21.22 1.54 0.66
C SER A 692 21.94 2.15 1.86
N GLY A 693 23.11 1.60 2.19
CA GLY A 693 23.87 1.89 3.39
C GLY A 693 23.62 0.90 4.54
N GLY A 694 22.70 -0.04 4.37
CA GLY A 694 22.32 -1.01 5.38
C GLY A 694 21.58 -0.40 6.58
N VAL A 695 21.08 -1.26 7.48
CA VAL A 695 20.39 -0.81 8.71
C VAL A 695 21.25 0.05 9.60
N GLU A 696 22.56 -0.12 9.57
CA GLU A 696 23.52 0.68 10.34
C GLU A 696 23.60 2.15 9.89
N ASN A 697 23.02 2.49 8.74
CA ASN A 697 22.91 3.86 8.23
C ASN A 697 21.42 4.29 8.11
N PHE A 698 20.51 3.56 8.73
CA PHE A 698 19.10 3.91 8.80
C PHE A 698 18.87 5.27 9.48
N PRO A 699 19.43 5.56 10.67
CA PRO A 699 19.63 6.93 11.08
C PRO A 699 20.78 7.54 10.27
N ARG A 700 20.53 8.68 9.62
CA ARG A 700 21.50 9.39 8.79
C ARG A 700 22.42 10.27 9.64
N PHE A 701 23.64 10.52 9.17
CA PHE A 701 24.64 11.35 9.86
C PHE A 701 25.32 12.31 8.88
N GLN A 702 25.77 13.48 9.37
CA GLN A 702 26.43 14.51 8.55
C GLN A 702 27.72 15.10 9.20
N GLU A 703 28.27 14.46 10.22
CA GLU A 703 29.42 14.96 10.99
C GLU A 703 30.54 13.92 11.06
N ASN A 704 31.68 14.31 11.59
CA ASN A 704 32.72 13.38 11.94
C ASN A 704 32.48 12.76 13.31
N TRP A 705 31.89 11.56 13.32
CA TRP A 705 31.60 10.78 14.51
C TRP A 705 32.72 9.79 14.87
N SER A 706 33.87 9.83 14.18
CA SER A 706 34.92 8.83 14.41
C SER A 706 35.38 8.84 15.86
N GLY A 707 35.20 7.68 16.54
CA GLY A 707 35.53 7.51 17.97
C GLY A 707 34.53 8.15 18.93
N VAL A 708 33.44 8.74 18.43
CA VAL A 708 32.38 9.35 19.25
C VAL A 708 31.25 8.35 19.47
N ASN A 709 30.73 8.27 20.68
CA ASN A 709 29.60 7.39 21.02
C ASN A 709 28.27 8.02 20.61
N PHE A 710 27.47 7.22 19.91
CA PHE A 710 26.05 7.48 19.71
C PHE A 710 25.24 6.37 20.37
N TYR A 711 24.41 6.76 21.33
CA TYR A 711 23.51 5.86 22.06
C TYR A 711 22.12 5.93 21.47
N TYR A 712 21.59 4.78 21.07
CA TYR A 712 20.25 4.68 20.54
C TYR A 712 19.47 3.58 21.27
N ASN A 713 18.32 3.94 21.78
CA ASN A 713 17.42 3.01 22.42
C ASN A 713 16.02 3.21 21.82
N GLY A 714 15.53 2.22 21.06
CA GLY A 714 14.28 2.40 20.32
C GLY A 714 13.96 1.24 19.38
N SER A 715 13.22 1.56 18.34
CA SER A 715 12.81 0.67 17.25
C SER A 715 13.09 1.35 15.91
N MET A 716 13.63 0.65 14.96
CA MET A 716 13.91 1.12 13.60
C MET A 716 12.95 0.48 12.62
N VAL A 717 12.07 1.28 12.04
CA VAL A 717 11.00 0.83 11.15
C VAL A 717 11.14 1.50 9.79
N GLU A 718 11.46 0.72 8.78
CA GLU A 718 11.41 1.12 7.39
C GLU A 718 10.06 0.69 6.79
N MET A 719 9.38 1.63 6.12
CA MET A 719 8.05 1.35 5.56
C MET A 719 7.91 1.70 4.08
N PHE A 720 8.80 2.52 3.52
CA PHE A 720 8.66 3.03 2.16
C PHE A 720 9.99 3.57 1.63
N THR A 721 10.08 3.72 0.31
CA THR A 721 11.19 4.47 -0.30
C THR A 721 11.02 5.97 -0.04
N SER A 722 12.07 6.63 0.50
CA SER A 722 12.08 8.07 0.77
C SER A 722 11.70 8.89 -0.46
N GLN A 723 10.83 9.86 -0.28
CA GLN A 723 10.29 10.69 -1.37
C GLN A 723 11.01 12.03 -1.52
N VAL A 724 11.46 12.58 -0.42
CA VAL A 724 12.17 13.87 -0.36
C VAL A 724 13.67 13.62 -0.26
N ALA A 725 14.14 12.99 0.79
CA ALA A 725 15.54 12.66 1.01
C ALA A 725 15.93 11.39 0.21
N ASN A 726 15.88 11.48 -1.09
CA ASN A 726 15.99 10.35 -2.02
C ASN A 726 17.39 10.16 -2.64
N TYR A 727 18.39 10.89 -2.16
CA TYR A 727 19.76 10.72 -2.65
C TYR A 727 20.39 9.44 -2.09
N PRO A 728 21.06 8.64 -2.93
CA PRO A 728 21.69 7.40 -2.51
C PRO A 728 22.71 7.59 -1.40
N TRP A 729 23.03 6.51 -0.69
CA TRP A 729 24.07 6.57 0.34
C TRP A 729 25.44 6.97 -0.26
N PRO A 730 26.05 8.07 0.21
CA PRO A 730 27.26 8.63 -0.42
C PRO A 730 28.56 7.96 0.04
N GLY A 731 28.49 6.90 0.85
CA GLY A 731 29.66 6.34 1.52
C GLY A 731 30.11 7.17 2.73
N THR A 732 31.21 6.73 3.33
CA THR A 732 31.84 7.38 4.48
C THR A 732 33.05 8.22 4.08
N GLY A 733 33.47 9.14 4.94
CA GLY A 733 34.74 9.90 4.77
C GLY A 733 34.58 11.30 4.18
N THR A 734 33.50 11.62 3.49
CA THR A 734 33.23 12.95 2.92
C THR A 734 32.07 13.64 3.62
N VAL A 735 30.94 12.99 3.67
CA VAL A 735 29.74 13.52 4.30
C VAL A 735 29.78 13.32 5.80
N TYR A 736 30.16 12.12 6.23
CA TYR A 736 30.26 11.76 7.65
C TYR A 736 31.31 10.66 7.87
N ASN A 737 31.75 10.49 9.13
CA ASN A 737 32.38 9.27 9.62
C ASN A 737 31.44 8.61 10.63
N PRO A 738 31.33 7.27 10.64
CA PRO A 738 30.38 6.59 11.49
C PRO A 738 30.71 6.71 12.98
N PRO A 739 29.67 6.75 13.85
CA PRO A 739 29.84 6.72 15.31
C PRO A 739 30.22 5.33 15.83
N ASN A 740 30.65 5.28 17.10
CA ASN A 740 30.53 4.06 17.89
C ASN A 740 29.06 3.85 18.20
N ARG A 741 28.41 2.85 17.56
CA ARG A 741 26.99 2.56 17.68
C ARG A 741 26.71 1.76 18.94
N ASN A 742 26.11 2.39 19.93
CA ASN A 742 25.65 1.75 21.16
C ASN A 742 24.11 1.65 21.09
N TRP A 743 23.62 0.63 20.41
CA TRP A 743 22.22 0.49 20.07
C TRP A 743 21.55 -0.63 20.87
N ALA A 744 20.31 -0.41 21.27
CA ALA A 744 19.47 -1.41 21.86
C ALA A 744 18.00 -1.18 21.50
N PHE A 745 17.23 -2.22 21.58
CA PHE A 745 15.77 -2.15 21.52
C PHE A 745 15.23 -1.59 22.84
N ASP A 746 14.28 -0.65 22.77
CA ASP A 746 13.59 -0.17 23.98
C ASP A 746 12.56 -1.22 24.43
N THR A 747 12.89 -1.95 25.48
CA THR A 747 12.05 -3.04 26.02
C THR A 747 10.71 -2.57 26.57
N ASN A 748 10.54 -1.25 26.82
CA ASN A 748 9.24 -0.68 27.20
C ASN A 748 8.19 -0.88 26.12
N PHE A 749 8.60 -0.95 24.84
CA PHE A 749 7.68 -1.15 23.71
C PHE A 749 7.04 -2.55 23.66
N ASN A 750 7.53 -3.49 24.45
CA ASN A 750 6.83 -4.77 24.67
C ASN A 750 5.54 -4.60 25.50
N ASN A 751 5.38 -3.47 26.19
CA ASN A 751 4.17 -3.15 26.93
C ASN A 751 3.29 -2.19 26.11
N PRO A 752 2.09 -2.59 25.68
CA PRO A 752 1.20 -1.74 24.90
C PRO A 752 0.89 -0.37 25.50
N SER A 753 0.95 -0.23 26.85
CA SER A 753 0.72 1.04 27.52
C SER A 753 1.92 2.00 27.50
N GLN A 754 3.08 1.53 27.09
CA GLN A 754 4.33 2.30 26.99
C GLN A 754 4.74 2.57 25.54
N LEU A 755 3.88 2.20 24.58
CA LEU A 755 4.12 2.49 23.18
C LEU A 755 4.01 3.99 22.89
N PRO A 756 4.83 4.51 21.99
CA PRO A 756 4.71 5.89 21.53
C PRO A 756 3.30 6.22 21.02
N PRO A 757 2.81 7.43 21.25
CA PRO A 757 1.58 7.90 20.64
C PRO A 757 1.61 7.69 19.12
N LEU A 758 0.46 7.39 18.52
CA LEU A 758 0.30 7.14 17.08
C LEU A 758 1.03 5.90 16.55
N THR A 759 1.45 4.96 17.39
CA THR A 759 2.11 3.73 16.95
C THR A 759 1.24 2.98 15.94
N PRO A 760 1.69 2.83 14.69
CA PRO A 760 0.99 2.05 13.69
C PRO A 760 0.91 0.57 14.10
N LYS A 761 -0.12 -0.10 13.63
CA LYS A 761 -0.34 -1.50 13.92
C LYS A 761 -0.45 -2.29 12.64
N VAL A 762 0.29 -3.39 12.57
CA VAL A 762 0.23 -4.33 11.43
C VAL A 762 -0.78 -5.43 11.71
N ILE A 763 -1.44 -5.89 10.66
CA ILE A 763 -2.47 -6.92 10.75
C ILE A 763 -1.81 -8.28 10.98
N TYR A 764 -2.36 -9.02 11.92
CA TYR A 764 -1.96 -10.38 12.22
C TYR A 764 -3.19 -11.30 12.19
N LEU A 765 -3.16 -12.24 11.25
CA LEU A 765 -4.17 -13.29 11.14
C LEU A 765 -3.60 -14.62 11.61
N ASN A 766 -4.17 -15.19 12.67
CA ASN A 766 -3.84 -16.54 13.09
C ASN A 766 -5.07 -17.45 12.98
N ARG A 767 -4.92 -18.55 12.23
CA ARG A 767 -5.90 -19.64 12.18
C ARG A 767 -5.66 -20.55 13.40
N ALA A 768 -6.27 -20.20 14.52
CA ALA A 768 -6.04 -20.85 15.80
C ALA A 768 -6.55 -22.31 15.83
N ARG A 769 -7.66 -22.59 15.14
CA ARG A 769 -8.26 -23.92 15.11
C ARG A 769 -9.07 -24.12 13.83
N TRP A 770 -8.95 -25.32 13.28
CA TRP A 770 -9.83 -25.84 12.23
C TRP A 770 -10.23 -27.26 12.61
N ALA A 771 -11.52 -27.60 12.45
CA ALA A 771 -12.01 -28.96 12.69
C ALA A 771 -13.27 -29.25 11.88
N SER A 772 -13.42 -30.52 11.48
CA SER A 772 -14.74 -31.07 11.14
C SER A 772 -15.51 -31.26 12.43
N ILE A 773 -16.74 -30.77 12.48
CA ILE A 773 -17.59 -30.77 13.68
C ILE A 773 -18.94 -31.45 13.35
N PRO A 774 -19.72 -31.88 14.36
CA PRO A 774 -21.06 -32.41 14.11
C PRO A 774 -21.96 -31.41 13.40
N PRO A 775 -22.74 -31.83 12.39
CA PRO A 775 -23.70 -30.96 11.70
C PRO A 775 -24.70 -30.32 12.66
N GLY A 776 -24.95 -29.02 12.45
CA GLY A 776 -25.83 -28.24 13.32
C GLY A 776 -25.19 -27.68 14.57
N SER A 777 -23.87 -27.90 14.78
CA SER A 777 -23.13 -27.27 15.87
C SER A 777 -23.14 -25.75 15.72
N THR A 778 -23.22 -25.03 16.85
CA THR A 778 -23.15 -23.56 16.93
C THR A 778 -21.90 -23.07 17.63
N SER A 779 -21.10 -23.99 18.14
CA SER A 779 -19.80 -23.71 18.77
C SER A 779 -18.86 -24.92 18.65
N PHE A 780 -17.55 -24.72 18.78
CA PHE A 780 -16.56 -25.79 18.81
C PHE A 780 -15.28 -25.41 19.56
#